data_37013b36a71f075aeabc0a6d1c3499f1
#
_entry.id   37013b36a71f075aeabc0a6d1c3499f1
#
_cell.length_a   1.000
_cell.length_b   1.000
_cell.length_c   1.000
_cell.angle_alpha   90.00
_cell.angle_beta   90.00
_cell.angle_gamma   90.00
#
_symmetry.space_group_name_H-M   'P 1'
#
loop_
_entity.id
_entity.type
_entity.pdbx_description
1 polymer ?
#
loop_
_entity_poly.entity_id
_entity_poly.type
_entity_poly.pdbx_seq_one_letter_code
_entity_poly.pdbx_strand_id
1 'polypeptide(L)'
;MVCSKTVVGSAAFWVIVYFSAAATASGNPFLENHIKSLGPDSPSSGRHVVARPGNTARPELIFKKRSVFPLPAQLRPRVNFWKKIYSVYTTGQVVIHDKENLSIIYEVVNLNRKFKNPKPGSRAVRRYLKSRRRIISGILKKLYKNKGKAYTSQERAIAAKLSGVRGYKKYKSASRNVRWQLGQADKFKRGLKRSGLYLGQMRKIFRSHGLPEELTALPHVESSFNYNAYSSAGAAGIWQFMRRTGRLFMKINYTVDERRDPIISTHAAAKLLKQNYKRLRSWPLAITAYNHGTNGMARAKRRHGDNIVRIIESYRSRSFGFASKNFYAEFLAALDVASNYKRHFGNIDFLPEIRQKEVILPSYVSARTIAKRLGVSVDTLRSHNRALRKSVWKGNRRIPRGYKLKVPAQLAAKAQSALASLPGNEKFSSQKHSGYHIVRRGDTLSAVASFYRSSIGELKDANGLDSNLILVGQKLRIPGASKSRRKRVASRPSSSISSKHTARTVNGESMFYYVKKGDTLSSIAKRHGVTVSTLVKFNSLSRRSVIYPGQKLGMTAAVPQVKKVAYSKLIDIEKKKIKTAPEAGENKIAKGKNKTPKAVGRNELILLGGPNLFIRADRFDVRKTGRNLAELTVKPEETLGHYAEWAKVSVSKIRRINKIPKSSKIHIGGRVKIPLSRVTDEQFERKRLEYYLQLYEDFFDAYSIEEANKVMVKSGQSLWELCVKEYDAPLWLVTLYNPDLELGKLHPGDSITIPTIVKK
;
A
#
# COMPACT_ATOMS: atom_id res chain seq x y z
N MET A 1 -24.59 42.46 10.39
CA MET A 1 -24.25 41.89 9.03
C MET A 1 -22.90 41.23 9.12
N VAL A 2 -22.87 39.91 9.32
CA VAL A 2 -21.65 39.11 9.43
C VAL A 2 -21.53 38.29 8.15
N CYS A 3 -20.55 38.64 7.34
CA CYS A 3 -20.30 38.01 6.05
C CYS A 3 -19.39 36.78 6.25
N SER A 4 -19.97 35.56 6.29
CA SER A 4 -19.24 34.32 6.39
C SER A 4 -18.59 33.99 5.02
N LYS A 5 -17.28 34.16 4.91
CA LYS A 5 -16.49 33.68 3.78
C LYS A 5 -16.25 32.19 3.89
N THR A 6 -17.04 31.42 3.16
CA THR A 6 -16.83 29.98 2.97
C THR A 6 -15.55 29.73 2.15
N VAL A 7 -14.53 29.22 2.80
CA VAL A 7 -13.24 28.86 2.17
C VAL A 7 -13.39 27.52 1.46
N VAL A 8 -13.47 27.54 0.14
CA VAL A 8 -13.44 26.36 -0.73
C VAL A 8 -12.02 25.77 -0.74
N GLY A 9 -11.77 24.78 0.11
CA GLY A 9 -10.49 24.06 0.17
C GLY A 9 -10.37 23.01 -0.92
N SER A 10 -9.55 23.26 -1.93
CA SER A 10 -9.07 22.22 -2.86
C SER A 10 -8.12 21.29 -2.11
N ALA A 11 -8.56 20.07 -1.78
CA ALA A 11 -7.65 19.02 -1.33
C ALA A 11 -6.83 18.54 -2.54
N ALA A 12 -5.72 19.22 -2.79
CA ALA A 12 -4.64 18.62 -3.54
C ALA A 12 -4.00 17.58 -2.61
N PHE A 13 -4.11 16.29 -2.97
CA PHE A 13 -3.44 15.22 -2.27
C PHE A 13 -1.93 15.43 -2.38
N TRP A 14 -1.29 15.54 -1.22
CA TRP A 14 0.13 15.63 -1.08
C TRP A 14 0.74 14.25 -1.33
N VAL A 15 1.57 14.15 -2.31
CA VAL A 15 2.69 13.21 -2.26
C VAL A 15 3.79 13.94 -1.51
N ILE A 16 3.79 13.85 -0.19
CA ILE A 16 5.03 13.99 0.54
C ILE A 16 5.75 12.70 0.23
N VAL A 17 6.62 12.72 -0.76
CA VAL A 17 7.61 11.67 -0.95
C VAL A 17 8.60 11.79 0.20
N TYR A 18 8.16 11.36 1.39
CA TYR A 18 9.09 10.87 2.35
C TYR A 18 9.59 9.55 1.77
N PHE A 19 10.73 9.59 1.10
CA PHE A 19 11.52 8.41 0.95
C PHE A 19 11.94 7.97 2.35
N SER A 20 11.05 7.28 3.06
CA SER A 20 11.47 6.50 4.21
C SER A 20 12.29 5.35 3.63
N ALA A 21 13.58 5.52 3.72
CA ALA A 21 14.53 4.58 3.25
C ALA A 21 14.60 3.40 4.20
N ALA A 22 14.15 2.28 3.77
CA ALA A 22 14.66 1.00 4.20
C ALA A 22 14.48 0.02 3.02
N ALA A 23 15.50 -0.07 2.20
CA ALA A 23 15.76 -1.30 1.48
C ALA A 23 16.98 -1.90 2.14
N THR A 24 16.78 -2.95 2.94
CA THR A 24 17.83 -3.84 3.38
C THR A 24 18.58 -4.35 2.14
N ALA A 25 19.87 -4.51 2.29
CA ALA A 25 20.74 -5.21 1.35
C ALA A 25 20.41 -6.71 1.35
N SER A 26 19.26 -7.08 0.88
CA SER A 26 18.98 -8.40 0.35
C SER A 26 19.00 -8.23 -1.15
N GLY A 27 20.00 -8.84 -1.79
CA GLY A 27 20.02 -8.98 -3.24
C GLY A 27 18.63 -9.45 -3.67
N ASN A 28 18.05 -8.76 -4.62
CA ASN A 28 16.72 -9.14 -5.09
C ASN A 28 16.90 -10.46 -5.86
N PRO A 29 16.45 -11.62 -5.35
CA PRO A 29 16.65 -12.91 -6.00
C PRO A 29 16.08 -12.93 -7.43
N PHE A 30 15.21 -12.00 -7.73
CA PHE A 30 14.64 -11.77 -9.06
C PHE A 30 15.64 -11.24 -10.09
N LEU A 31 16.63 -10.44 -9.64
CA LEU A 31 17.68 -9.94 -10.55
C LEU A 31 18.71 -11.03 -10.85
N GLU A 32 19.07 -11.83 -9.86
CA GLU A 32 20.00 -12.95 -10.04
C GLU A 32 19.38 -14.05 -10.91
N ASN A 33 18.08 -14.34 -10.72
CA ASN A 33 17.40 -15.31 -11.58
C ASN A 33 17.22 -14.81 -13.03
N HIS A 34 17.12 -13.50 -13.25
CA HIS A 34 17.08 -12.96 -14.61
C HIS A 34 18.45 -13.06 -15.30
N ILE A 35 19.53 -12.89 -14.54
CA ILE A 35 20.90 -13.08 -15.03
C ILE A 35 21.18 -14.58 -15.24
N LYS A 36 20.70 -15.46 -14.37
CA LYS A 36 20.85 -16.92 -14.49
C LYS A 36 20.00 -17.53 -15.63
N SER A 37 18.86 -16.92 -15.96
CA SER A 37 18.03 -17.37 -17.10
C SER A 37 18.60 -16.98 -18.48
N LEU A 38 19.66 -16.18 -18.50
CA LEU A 38 20.45 -15.81 -19.69
C LEU A 38 21.80 -16.56 -19.73
N GLY A 39 21.89 -17.73 -19.11
CA GLY A 39 23.09 -18.55 -19.05
C GLY A 39 23.61 -18.94 -20.45
N PRO A 40 24.92 -19.21 -20.58
CA PRO A 40 25.53 -19.55 -21.86
C PRO A 40 25.02 -20.91 -22.33
N ASP A 41 24.62 -20.97 -23.61
CA ASP A 41 24.36 -22.21 -24.30
C ASP A 41 25.63 -23.06 -24.30
N SER A 42 25.50 -24.33 -23.94
CA SER A 42 26.58 -25.31 -24.04
C SER A 42 27.02 -25.45 -25.49
N PRO A 43 28.34 -25.51 -25.79
CA PRO A 43 28.81 -25.58 -27.17
C PRO A 43 28.67 -27.00 -27.73
N SER A 44 27.82 -27.17 -28.73
CA SER A 44 27.96 -28.29 -29.65
C SER A 44 29.06 -27.96 -30.65
N SER A 45 29.95 -28.89 -30.81
CA SER A 45 31.12 -28.85 -31.71
C SER A 45 30.72 -28.53 -33.15
N GLY A 46 31.10 -27.37 -33.63
CA GLY A 46 31.02 -26.97 -35.03
C GLY A 46 31.88 -25.73 -35.25
N ARG A 47 32.93 -25.87 -36.09
CA ARG A 47 33.81 -24.76 -36.49
C ARG A 47 32.98 -23.63 -37.08
N HIS A 48 32.87 -22.53 -36.36
CA HIS A 48 32.34 -21.28 -36.88
C HIS A 48 33.30 -20.13 -36.62
N VAL A 49 33.55 -19.40 -37.69
CA VAL A 49 34.31 -18.16 -37.78
C VAL A 49 33.90 -17.21 -36.66
N VAL A 50 34.89 -16.83 -35.85
CA VAL A 50 34.72 -15.83 -34.78
C VAL A 50 34.50 -14.46 -35.44
N ALA A 51 33.24 -14.08 -35.59
CA ALA A 51 32.90 -12.70 -35.83
C ALA A 51 33.18 -11.94 -34.52
N ARG A 52 34.09 -10.97 -34.56
CA ARG A 52 34.37 -10.05 -33.46
C ARG A 52 33.04 -9.46 -32.95
N PRO A 53 32.80 -9.39 -31.65
CA PRO A 53 31.55 -8.80 -31.10
C PRO A 53 31.50 -7.34 -31.53
N GLY A 54 30.56 -7.05 -32.44
CA GLY A 54 30.25 -5.69 -32.84
C GLY A 54 29.94 -4.85 -31.61
N ASN A 55 30.50 -3.67 -31.60
CA ASN A 55 30.39 -2.62 -30.64
C ASN A 55 28.90 -2.43 -30.21
N THR A 56 28.47 -3.11 -29.15
CA THR A 56 27.13 -2.87 -28.55
C THR A 56 27.16 -1.45 -28.01
N ALA A 57 26.54 -0.53 -28.73
CA ALA A 57 26.46 0.86 -28.38
C ALA A 57 25.96 0.97 -26.91
N ARG A 58 26.91 1.30 -26.02
CA ARG A 58 26.59 1.63 -24.60
C ARG A 58 25.55 2.74 -24.62
N PRO A 59 24.50 2.68 -23.79
CA PRO A 59 23.54 3.77 -23.75
C PRO A 59 24.27 5.05 -23.36
N GLU A 60 24.47 5.94 -24.32
CA GLU A 60 25.08 7.24 -24.07
C GLU A 60 24.16 8.04 -23.12
N LEU A 61 24.59 8.16 -21.86
CA LEU A 61 23.95 9.02 -20.88
C LEU A 61 24.30 10.51 -21.10
N ILE A 62 24.95 10.85 -22.23
CA ILE A 62 25.39 12.21 -22.55
C ILE A 62 24.17 12.99 -23.07
N PHE A 63 23.66 13.87 -22.26
CA PHE A 63 22.65 14.85 -22.68
C PHE A 63 23.32 16.02 -23.41
N LYS A 64 22.77 16.43 -24.57
CA LYS A 64 23.30 17.50 -25.40
C LYS A 64 23.48 18.80 -24.63
N LYS A 65 24.52 19.56 -24.94
CA LYS A 65 25.07 20.73 -24.20
C LYS A 65 24.12 21.96 -24.02
N ARG A 66 23.00 22.05 -24.70
CA ARG A 66 21.98 23.11 -24.49
C ARG A 66 20.75 22.51 -23.84
N SER A 67 20.73 22.50 -22.52
CA SER A 67 19.55 22.08 -21.77
C SER A 67 18.47 23.18 -21.77
N VAL A 68 17.25 22.79 -22.11
CA VAL A 68 16.06 23.68 -22.02
C VAL A 68 15.61 23.89 -20.56
N PHE A 69 16.39 23.38 -19.61
CA PHE A 69 16.12 23.46 -18.17
C PHE A 69 17.08 24.46 -17.51
N PRO A 70 16.67 25.73 -17.31
CA PRO A 70 17.52 26.75 -16.74
C PRO A 70 17.91 26.44 -15.28
N LEU A 71 19.14 26.76 -14.91
CA LEU A 71 19.63 26.75 -13.54
C LEU A 71 19.86 28.18 -13.05
N PRO A 72 18.85 28.86 -12.47
CA PRO A 72 19.03 30.18 -11.86
C PRO A 72 20.09 30.10 -10.74
N ALA A 73 20.89 31.16 -10.60
CA ALA A 73 21.98 31.23 -9.61
C ALA A 73 21.47 30.95 -8.18
N GLN A 74 20.28 31.46 -7.85
CA GLN A 74 19.65 31.30 -6.54
C GLN A 74 19.27 29.82 -6.22
N LEU A 75 19.12 28.97 -7.25
CA LEU A 75 18.83 27.55 -7.06
C LEU A 75 20.11 26.69 -6.94
N ARG A 76 21.29 27.21 -7.29
CA ARG A 76 22.56 26.46 -7.20
C ARG A 76 22.79 25.81 -5.83
N PRO A 77 22.56 26.52 -4.68
CA PRO A 77 22.74 25.92 -3.35
C PRO A 77 21.80 24.69 -3.14
N ARG A 78 20.55 24.78 -3.61
CA ARG A 78 19.57 23.66 -3.54
C ARG A 78 20.02 22.49 -4.42
N VAL A 79 20.42 22.75 -5.65
CA VAL A 79 20.90 21.71 -6.57
C VAL A 79 22.15 21.03 -6.02
N ASN A 80 23.13 21.81 -5.50
CA ASN A 80 24.35 21.25 -4.90
C ASN A 80 24.07 20.39 -3.67
N PHE A 81 23.10 20.78 -2.84
CA PHE A 81 22.64 19.93 -1.71
C PHE A 81 22.12 18.60 -2.22
N TRP A 82 21.20 18.61 -3.19
CA TRP A 82 20.61 17.38 -3.73
C TRP A 82 21.64 16.52 -4.50
N LYS A 83 22.60 17.13 -5.18
CA LYS A 83 23.75 16.39 -5.75
C LYS A 83 24.49 15.60 -4.67
N LYS A 84 24.81 16.22 -3.51
CA LYS A 84 25.42 15.51 -2.38
C LYS A 84 24.54 14.39 -1.84
N ILE A 85 23.23 14.61 -1.73
CA ILE A 85 22.27 13.56 -1.32
C ILE A 85 22.28 12.37 -2.29
N TYR A 86 22.40 12.61 -3.58
CA TYR A 86 22.37 11.57 -4.62
C TYR A 86 23.72 10.91 -4.90
N SER A 87 24.85 11.56 -4.56
CA SER A 87 26.16 11.06 -4.96
C SER A 87 27.15 10.85 -3.80
N VAL A 88 26.93 11.46 -2.63
CA VAL A 88 27.87 11.40 -1.50
C VAL A 88 27.27 10.64 -0.31
N TYR A 89 26.12 11.07 0.17
CA TYR A 89 25.54 10.51 1.38
C TYR A 89 24.70 9.25 1.08
N THR A 90 25.08 8.14 1.72
CA THR A 90 24.37 6.84 1.58
C THR A 90 23.14 6.75 2.46
N THR A 91 22.37 5.68 2.32
CA THR A 91 21.22 5.40 3.20
C THR A 91 21.60 5.08 4.65
N GLY A 92 22.88 4.87 4.95
CA GLY A 92 23.41 4.81 6.31
C GLY A 92 23.66 6.18 6.94
N GLN A 93 23.44 7.28 6.22
CA GLN A 93 23.74 8.64 6.65
C GLN A 93 22.53 9.55 6.56
N VAL A 94 22.38 10.43 7.55
CA VAL A 94 21.30 11.43 7.61
C VAL A 94 21.93 12.83 7.76
N VAL A 95 21.54 13.73 6.87
CA VAL A 95 21.98 15.13 6.88
C VAL A 95 20.96 15.96 7.64
N ILE A 96 21.39 16.62 8.73
CA ILE A 96 20.57 17.61 9.46
C ILE A 96 20.93 18.98 8.92
N HIS A 97 19.95 19.69 8.37
CA HIS A 97 20.14 20.91 7.57
C HIS A 97 19.07 21.96 7.85
N ASP A 98 19.28 23.18 7.37
CA ASP A 98 18.23 24.19 7.29
C ASP A 98 17.33 23.92 6.09
N LYS A 99 15.99 23.91 6.29
CA LYS A 99 15.01 23.60 5.20
C LYS A 99 14.82 24.71 4.17
N GLU A 100 15.16 25.96 4.52
CA GLU A 100 15.03 27.11 3.61
C GLU A 100 16.38 27.41 2.92
N ASN A 101 17.50 27.36 3.67
CA ASN A 101 18.85 27.50 3.14
C ASN A 101 19.59 26.16 3.15
N LEU A 102 19.53 25.42 2.04
CA LEU A 102 20.11 24.08 1.95
C LEU A 102 21.64 24.03 1.92
N SER A 103 22.32 25.18 1.79
CA SER A 103 23.77 25.22 1.95
C SER A 103 24.19 25.00 3.41
N ILE A 104 23.30 25.27 4.37
CA ILE A 104 23.58 25.11 5.81
C ILE A 104 23.31 23.67 6.22
N ILE A 105 24.39 22.91 6.40
CA ILE A 105 24.38 21.56 6.95
C ILE A 105 24.92 21.65 8.37
N TYR A 106 24.06 21.37 9.36
CA TYR A 106 24.44 21.40 10.77
C TYR A 106 25.24 20.16 11.16
N GLU A 107 24.81 18.98 10.71
CA GLU A 107 25.38 17.70 11.10
C GLU A 107 25.12 16.63 10.04
N VAL A 108 26.07 15.68 9.90
CA VAL A 108 25.87 14.43 9.16
C VAL A 108 25.93 13.27 10.15
N VAL A 109 24.80 12.67 10.41
CA VAL A 109 24.64 11.55 11.34
C VAL A 109 24.91 10.23 10.62
N ASN A 110 25.90 9.46 11.10
CA ASN A 110 26.13 8.09 10.64
C ASN A 110 25.30 7.13 11.49
N LEU A 111 24.25 6.56 10.89
CA LEU A 111 23.34 5.63 11.57
C LEU A 111 24.01 4.30 11.90
N ASN A 112 24.94 3.82 11.08
CA ASN A 112 25.63 2.55 11.27
C ASN A 112 26.54 2.56 12.52
N ARG A 113 27.06 3.74 12.91
CA ARG A 113 27.84 3.89 14.15
C ARG A 113 26.96 3.80 15.40
N LYS A 114 25.65 4.17 15.28
CA LYS A 114 24.73 4.23 16.42
C LYS A 114 23.82 3.01 16.54
N PHE A 115 23.52 2.33 15.45
CA PHE A 115 22.58 1.21 15.40
C PHE A 115 23.17 0.05 14.60
N LYS A 116 23.02 -1.18 15.11
CA LYS A 116 23.25 -2.41 14.33
C LYS A 116 22.12 -2.57 13.31
N ASN A 117 22.45 -2.59 12.01
CA ASN A 117 21.48 -2.68 10.91
C ASN A 117 20.35 -1.62 10.97
N PRO A 118 20.65 -0.33 10.88
CA PRO A 118 19.68 0.73 11.05
C PRO A 118 18.61 0.68 9.97
N LYS A 119 17.34 0.65 10.39
CA LYS A 119 16.20 0.87 9.51
C LYS A 119 15.75 2.32 9.66
N PRO A 120 15.99 3.21 8.68
CA PRO A 120 15.72 4.66 8.82
C PRO A 120 14.27 5.02 9.18
N GLY A 121 13.31 4.13 8.86
CA GLY A 121 11.90 4.28 9.23
C GLY A 121 11.54 3.80 10.63
N SER A 122 12.43 3.09 11.33
CA SER A 122 12.13 2.52 12.65
C SER A 122 11.96 3.60 13.72
N ARG A 123 11.20 3.26 14.78
CA ARG A 123 10.94 4.14 15.91
C ARG A 123 12.23 4.59 16.61
N ALA A 124 13.16 3.67 16.81
CA ALA A 124 14.44 3.96 17.45
C ALA A 124 15.24 5.04 16.68
N VAL A 125 15.40 4.85 15.36
CA VAL A 125 16.06 5.81 14.49
C VAL A 125 15.32 7.15 14.46
N ARG A 126 13.97 7.13 14.29
CA ARG A 126 13.16 8.36 14.30
C ARG A 126 13.26 9.12 15.62
N ARG A 127 13.25 8.42 16.76
CA ARG A 127 13.42 9.03 18.11
C ARG A 127 14.77 9.70 18.22
N TYR A 128 15.82 9.01 17.83
CA TYR A 128 17.17 9.53 17.83
C TYR A 128 17.32 10.79 16.94
N LEU A 129 16.82 10.76 15.71
CA LEU A 129 16.86 11.92 14.81
C LEU A 129 16.02 13.10 15.34
N LYS A 130 14.86 12.81 15.98
CA LYS A 130 14.09 13.86 16.68
C LYS A 130 14.88 14.49 17.82
N SER A 131 15.65 13.70 18.59
CA SER A 131 16.53 14.20 19.66
C SER A 131 17.63 15.08 19.07
N ARG A 132 18.37 14.62 18.04
CA ARG A 132 19.43 15.44 17.39
C ARG A 132 18.88 16.77 16.88
N ARG A 133 17.72 16.74 16.21
CA ARG A 133 17.04 17.96 15.74
C ARG A 133 16.70 18.91 16.90
N ARG A 134 16.22 18.37 18.05
CA ARG A 134 15.90 19.20 19.24
C ARG A 134 17.15 19.86 19.83
N ILE A 135 18.26 19.13 19.91
CA ILE A 135 19.53 19.65 20.39
C ILE A 135 19.97 20.83 19.52
N ILE A 136 20.07 20.65 18.21
CA ILE A 136 20.47 21.73 17.28
C ILE A 136 19.51 22.92 17.36
N SER A 137 18.20 22.66 17.37
CA SER A 137 17.20 23.73 17.52
C SER A 137 17.33 24.45 18.87
N GLY A 138 17.68 23.74 19.95
CA GLY A 138 17.96 24.29 21.28
C GLY A 138 19.18 25.20 21.29
N ILE A 139 20.30 24.77 20.70
CA ILE A 139 21.51 25.57 20.53
C ILE A 139 21.21 26.87 19.77
N LEU A 140 20.51 26.77 18.65
CA LEU A 140 20.10 27.95 17.86
C LEU A 140 19.21 28.92 18.64
N LYS A 141 18.34 28.42 19.53
CA LYS A 141 17.53 29.26 20.42
C LYS A 141 18.38 29.96 21.48
N LYS A 142 19.37 29.26 22.03
CA LYS A 142 20.32 29.86 22.98
C LYS A 142 21.17 30.97 22.33
N LEU A 143 21.72 30.70 21.13
CA LEU A 143 22.44 31.71 20.34
C LEU A 143 21.58 32.94 20.06
N TYR A 144 20.25 32.73 19.78
CA TYR A 144 19.37 33.87 19.64
C TYR A 144 19.19 34.68 20.91
N LYS A 145 18.95 34.00 22.07
CA LYS A 145 18.82 34.65 23.38
C LYS A 145 20.07 35.45 23.75
N ASN A 146 21.23 34.87 23.48
CA ASN A 146 22.53 35.46 23.80
C ASN A 146 23.02 36.45 22.72
N LYS A 147 22.12 36.98 21.87
CA LYS A 147 22.42 37.96 20.80
C LYS A 147 23.59 37.53 19.89
N GLY A 148 23.78 36.21 19.72
CA GLY A 148 24.81 35.59 18.87
C GLY A 148 26.10 35.19 19.61
N LYS A 149 26.27 35.49 20.88
CA LYS A 149 27.40 35.06 21.69
C LYS A 149 27.32 33.53 21.91
N ALA A 150 28.41 32.82 21.63
CA ALA A 150 28.55 31.38 21.72
C ALA A 150 29.54 31.03 22.86
N TYR A 151 29.06 30.38 23.90
CA TYR A 151 29.87 30.07 25.10
C TYR A 151 30.46 28.66 25.03
N THR A 152 29.78 27.69 24.42
CA THR A 152 30.26 26.32 24.32
C THR A 152 30.87 26.02 22.94
N SER A 153 31.72 24.99 22.85
CA SER A 153 32.27 24.50 21.58
C SER A 153 31.16 24.12 20.57
N GLN A 154 30.10 23.49 21.06
CA GLN A 154 28.94 23.13 20.21
C GLN A 154 28.18 24.38 19.68
N GLU A 155 28.03 25.40 20.51
CA GLU A 155 27.42 26.67 20.09
C GLU A 155 28.29 27.37 19.04
N ARG A 156 29.64 27.43 19.25
CA ARG A 156 30.56 27.96 18.26
C ARG A 156 30.51 27.22 16.92
N ALA A 157 30.50 25.88 16.96
CA ALA A 157 30.40 25.06 15.75
C ALA A 157 29.10 25.27 14.97
N ILE A 158 27.95 25.43 15.65
CA ILE A 158 26.68 25.73 15.02
C ILE A 158 26.62 27.17 14.51
N ALA A 159 27.16 28.15 15.27
CA ALA A 159 27.21 29.54 14.86
C ALA A 159 28.03 29.74 13.58
N ALA A 160 29.19 29.05 13.49
CA ALA A 160 30.05 29.07 12.30
C ALA A 160 29.32 28.61 11.02
N LYS A 161 28.34 27.67 11.12
CA LYS A 161 27.51 27.25 9.95
C LYS A 161 26.62 28.36 9.39
N LEU A 162 26.38 29.42 10.16
CA LEU A 162 25.58 30.58 9.80
C LEU A 162 26.41 31.88 9.65
N SER A 163 27.74 31.82 9.58
CA SER A 163 28.61 33.01 9.48
C SER A 163 28.24 33.88 8.29
N GLY A 164 27.94 33.30 7.12
CA GLY A 164 27.54 34.00 5.91
C GLY A 164 26.15 34.67 5.95
N VAL A 165 25.40 34.57 7.07
CA VAL A 165 24.11 35.24 7.25
C VAL A 165 24.25 36.35 8.29
N ARG A 166 23.87 37.60 7.96
CA ARG A 166 24.03 38.76 8.84
C ARG A 166 23.03 38.78 10.02
N GLY A 167 23.45 39.34 11.14
CA GLY A 167 22.63 39.64 12.33
C GLY A 167 22.21 38.39 13.14
N TYR A 168 22.00 38.57 14.46
CA TYR A 168 21.69 37.48 15.39
C TYR A 168 20.25 36.93 15.25
N LYS A 169 19.32 37.71 14.66
CA LYS A 169 17.92 37.29 14.39
C LYS A 169 17.87 36.04 13.49
N LYS A 170 18.94 35.77 12.72
CA LYS A 170 19.09 34.55 11.91
C LYS A 170 18.89 33.27 12.72
N TYR A 171 19.36 33.21 13.97
CA TYR A 171 19.24 32.03 14.81
C TYR A 171 17.80 31.69 15.20
N LYS A 172 16.93 32.71 15.39
CA LYS A 172 15.49 32.49 15.63
C LYS A 172 14.81 31.81 14.44
N SER A 173 15.10 32.25 13.22
CA SER A 173 14.57 31.63 12.00
C SER A 173 15.13 30.22 11.82
N ALA A 174 16.44 30.05 11.91
CA ALA A 174 17.15 28.78 11.76
C ALA A 174 16.63 27.72 12.74
N SER A 175 16.34 28.10 14.01
CA SER A 175 15.82 27.14 15.01
C SER A 175 14.50 26.49 14.64
N ARG A 176 13.68 27.14 13.79
CA ARG A 176 12.39 26.63 13.27
C ARG A 176 12.55 25.86 11.97
N ASN A 177 13.72 25.95 11.35
CA ASN A 177 14.00 25.41 10.02
C ASN A 177 14.80 24.11 10.05
N VAL A 178 15.26 23.65 11.23
CA VAL A 178 16.04 22.42 11.36
C VAL A 178 15.23 21.22 10.86
N ARG A 179 15.78 20.52 9.86
CA ARG A 179 15.19 19.35 9.21
C ARG A 179 16.28 18.29 9.01
N TRP A 180 15.89 17.05 8.79
CA TRP A 180 16.80 16.00 8.35
C TRP A 180 16.41 15.46 6.97
N GLN A 181 17.43 15.05 6.21
CA GLN A 181 17.30 14.38 4.92
C GLN A 181 18.19 13.12 4.92
N LEU A 182 17.63 11.99 4.52
CA LEU A 182 18.37 10.76 4.35
C LEU A 182 19.22 10.82 3.08
N GLY A 183 20.46 10.34 3.14
CA GLY A 183 21.31 10.15 1.96
C GLY A 183 20.74 9.07 1.03
N GLN A 184 21.10 9.14 -0.25
CA GLN A 184 20.56 8.26 -1.29
C GLN A 184 21.61 7.81 -2.32
N ALA A 185 22.91 8.05 -2.10
CA ALA A 185 23.96 7.77 -3.07
C ALA A 185 23.98 6.29 -3.51
N ASP A 186 23.86 5.36 -2.56
CA ASP A 186 23.78 3.92 -2.82
C ASP A 186 22.49 3.53 -3.60
N LYS A 187 21.37 4.20 -3.35
CA LYS A 187 20.14 3.98 -4.12
C LYS A 187 20.24 4.54 -5.53
N PHE A 188 20.83 5.72 -5.67
CA PHE A 188 21.03 6.35 -6.96
C PHE A 188 21.94 5.49 -7.85
N LYS A 189 23.07 5.01 -7.30
CA LYS A 189 23.96 4.05 -8.00
C LYS A 189 23.22 2.80 -8.48
N ARG A 190 22.39 2.18 -7.60
CA ARG A 190 21.52 1.07 -8.01
C ARG A 190 20.47 1.49 -9.05
N GLY A 191 20.01 2.73 -8.99
CA GLY A 191 19.11 3.32 -9.98
C GLY A 191 19.73 3.41 -11.36
N LEU A 192 20.99 3.86 -11.43
CA LEU A 192 21.76 3.88 -12.67
C LEU A 192 21.91 2.47 -13.27
N LYS A 193 22.29 1.46 -12.47
CA LYS A 193 22.33 0.07 -12.95
C LYS A 193 20.98 -0.35 -13.59
N ARG A 194 19.86 -0.11 -12.89
CA ARG A 194 18.52 -0.48 -13.38
C ARG A 194 18.03 0.33 -14.57
N SER A 195 18.51 1.56 -14.75
CA SER A 195 18.09 2.40 -15.89
C SER A 195 18.46 1.78 -17.23
N GLY A 196 19.53 0.98 -17.31
CA GLY A 196 19.92 0.23 -18.51
C GLY A 196 18.80 -0.61 -19.10
N LEU A 197 17.92 -1.17 -18.25
CA LEU A 197 16.80 -2.02 -18.69
C LEU A 197 15.81 -1.32 -19.63
N TYR A 198 15.62 0.00 -19.48
CA TYR A 198 14.50 0.71 -20.12
C TYR A 198 14.85 2.08 -20.70
N LEU A 199 15.99 2.68 -20.33
CA LEU A 199 16.28 4.09 -20.63
C LEU A 199 16.29 4.38 -22.13
N GLY A 200 16.83 3.47 -22.97
CA GLY A 200 16.80 3.60 -24.41
C GLY A 200 15.39 3.73 -24.97
N GLN A 201 14.49 2.84 -24.55
CA GLN A 201 13.08 2.88 -24.95
C GLN A 201 12.36 4.12 -24.39
N MET A 202 12.65 4.51 -23.15
CA MET A 202 12.05 5.69 -22.53
C MET A 202 12.39 6.98 -23.26
N ARG A 203 13.65 7.14 -23.70
CA ARG A 203 14.09 8.26 -24.53
C ARG A 203 13.36 8.30 -25.88
N LYS A 204 13.26 7.15 -26.57
CA LYS A 204 12.48 7.03 -27.81
C LYS A 204 11.02 7.48 -27.60
N ILE A 205 10.41 7.08 -26.51
CA ILE A 205 9.03 7.50 -26.14
C ILE A 205 8.95 9.00 -25.94
N PHE A 206 9.87 9.62 -25.20
CA PHE A 206 9.86 11.06 -25.00
C PHE A 206 10.02 11.83 -26.31
N ARG A 207 10.94 11.41 -27.17
CA ARG A 207 11.09 11.96 -28.54
C ARG A 207 9.81 11.85 -29.35
N SER A 208 9.15 10.68 -29.36
CA SER A 208 7.89 10.49 -30.10
C SER A 208 6.73 11.36 -29.59
N HIS A 209 6.82 11.84 -28.35
CA HIS A 209 5.88 12.82 -27.81
C HIS A 209 6.30 14.28 -28.04
N GLY A 210 7.45 14.55 -28.71
CA GLY A 210 8.02 15.87 -28.91
C GLY A 210 8.50 16.51 -27.60
N LEU A 211 9.08 15.70 -26.71
CA LEU A 211 9.53 16.11 -25.37
C LEU A 211 11.02 15.94 -25.21
N PRO A 212 11.70 16.79 -24.41
CA PRO A 212 13.11 16.64 -24.06
C PRO A 212 13.38 15.28 -23.38
N GLU A 213 14.42 14.60 -23.85
CA GLU A 213 14.81 13.27 -23.31
C GLU A 213 15.32 13.35 -21.88
N GLU A 214 15.86 14.48 -21.47
CA GLU A 214 16.38 14.77 -20.15
C GLU A 214 15.30 14.56 -19.06
N LEU A 215 14.03 14.68 -19.42
CA LEU A 215 12.91 14.36 -18.53
C LEU A 215 12.91 12.90 -18.07
N THR A 216 13.62 12.01 -18.78
CA THR A 216 13.84 10.61 -18.35
C THR A 216 14.75 10.50 -17.12
N ALA A 217 15.32 11.60 -16.61
CA ALA A 217 16.00 11.64 -15.31
C ALA A 217 15.02 11.67 -14.11
N LEU A 218 13.74 12.03 -14.29
CA LEU A 218 12.75 12.08 -13.21
C LEU A 218 12.59 10.75 -12.43
N PRO A 219 12.63 9.55 -13.05
CA PRO A 219 12.59 8.30 -12.31
C PRO A 219 13.72 8.11 -11.29
N HIS A 220 14.86 8.81 -11.41
CA HIS A 220 15.89 8.83 -10.37
C HIS A 220 15.37 9.54 -9.12
N VAL A 221 14.65 10.64 -9.27
CA VAL A 221 14.02 11.39 -8.18
C VAL A 221 12.87 10.58 -7.56
N GLU A 222 12.01 10.02 -8.40
CA GLU A 222 10.75 9.40 -7.97
C GLU A 222 10.96 8.02 -7.31
N SER A 223 11.85 7.19 -7.83
CA SER A 223 12.00 5.81 -7.36
C SER A 223 13.43 5.26 -7.44
N SER A 224 14.39 6.03 -7.92
CA SER A 224 15.69 5.52 -8.36
C SER A 224 15.54 4.34 -9.34
N PHE A 225 14.67 4.46 -10.35
CA PHE A 225 14.33 3.42 -11.33
C PHE A 225 13.85 2.10 -10.72
N ASN A 226 13.30 2.12 -9.52
CA ASN A 226 12.76 0.91 -8.92
C ASN A 226 11.33 0.66 -9.39
N TYR A 227 11.14 -0.27 -10.32
CA TYR A 227 9.83 -0.65 -10.85
C TYR A 227 8.90 -1.32 -9.82
N ASN A 228 9.44 -1.82 -8.71
CA ASN A 228 8.67 -2.34 -7.58
C ASN A 228 8.36 -1.28 -6.54
N ALA A 229 8.77 -0.01 -6.75
CA ALA A 229 8.55 1.04 -5.77
C ALA A 229 7.06 1.24 -5.51
N TYR A 230 6.73 1.32 -4.22
CA TYR A 230 5.41 1.65 -3.72
C TYR A 230 5.54 2.56 -2.51
N SER A 231 4.87 3.72 -2.52
CA SER A 231 4.92 4.68 -1.41
C SER A 231 3.82 4.39 -0.38
N SER A 232 4.01 4.86 0.87
CA SER A 232 2.98 4.81 1.92
C SER A 232 1.66 5.45 1.48
N ALA A 233 1.74 6.48 0.64
CA ALA A 233 0.58 7.16 0.05
C ALA A 233 -0.01 6.44 -1.19
N GLY A 234 0.52 5.29 -1.61
CA GLY A 234 -0.01 4.48 -2.72
C GLY A 234 0.47 4.88 -4.12
N ALA A 235 1.53 5.67 -4.24
CA ALA A 235 2.22 5.88 -5.52
C ALA A 235 2.98 4.61 -5.93
N ALA A 236 3.03 4.27 -7.22
CA ALA A 236 3.60 3.00 -7.70
C ALA A 236 4.43 3.13 -8.97
N GLY A 237 5.42 2.23 -9.11
CA GLY A 237 6.28 2.08 -10.27
C GLY A 237 7.39 3.11 -10.37
N ILE A 238 8.15 3.10 -11.48
CA ILE A 238 9.31 3.99 -11.65
C ILE A 238 8.96 5.47 -11.65
N TRP A 239 7.75 5.81 -12.12
CA TRP A 239 7.22 7.16 -12.24
C TRP A 239 6.37 7.60 -11.04
N GLN A 240 6.19 6.77 -10.03
CA GLN A 240 5.43 7.04 -8.80
C GLN A 240 4.05 7.69 -9.03
N PHE A 241 3.32 7.19 -10.02
CA PHE A 241 1.95 7.65 -10.25
C PHE A 241 1.04 7.32 -9.07
N MET A 242 0.34 8.33 -8.56
CA MET A 242 -0.81 8.10 -7.69
C MET A 242 -1.94 7.43 -8.48
N ARG A 243 -2.76 6.58 -7.82
CA ARG A 243 -3.90 5.90 -8.49
C ARG A 243 -4.80 6.87 -9.25
N ARG A 244 -5.14 8.00 -8.63
CA ARG A 244 -6.04 9.00 -9.22
C ARG A 244 -5.46 9.58 -10.51
N THR A 245 -4.22 10.02 -10.48
CA THR A 245 -3.55 10.57 -11.66
C THR A 245 -3.28 9.49 -12.69
N GLY A 246 -2.84 8.32 -12.25
CA GLY A 246 -2.57 7.18 -13.14
C GLY A 246 -3.79 6.73 -13.96
N ARG A 247 -4.99 6.72 -13.37
CA ARG A 247 -6.24 6.34 -14.06
C ARG A 247 -6.64 7.26 -15.22
N LEU A 248 -6.09 8.46 -15.28
CA LEU A 248 -6.29 9.34 -16.44
C LEU A 248 -5.60 8.82 -17.71
N PHE A 249 -4.60 7.95 -17.56
CA PHE A 249 -3.73 7.50 -18.64
C PHE A 249 -3.57 5.98 -18.72
N MET A 250 -3.90 5.24 -17.65
CA MET A 250 -3.54 3.83 -17.46
C MET A 250 -4.68 3.02 -16.84
N LYS A 251 -4.70 1.71 -17.12
CA LYS A 251 -5.60 0.74 -16.47
C LYS A 251 -5.07 0.40 -15.08
N ILE A 252 -5.90 0.61 -14.06
CA ILE A 252 -5.57 0.31 -12.66
C ILE A 252 -6.77 -0.37 -12.00
N ASN A 253 -6.70 -1.70 -11.86
CA ASN A 253 -7.73 -2.53 -11.23
C ASN A 253 -7.10 -3.71 -10.49
N TYR A 254 -7.91 -4.61 -9.93
CA TYR A 254 -7.44 -5.76 -9.14
C TYR A 254 -6.62 -6.79 -9.95
N THR A 255 -6.68 -6.76 -11.27
CA THR A 255 -5.96 -7.68 -12.17
C THR A 255 -4.73 -7.04 -12.79
N VAL A 256 -4.84 -5.76 -13.19
CA VAL A 256 -3.83 -4.99 -13.92
C VAL A 256 -3.57 -3.67 -13.20
N ASP A 257 -2.30 -3.32 -13.02
CA ASP A 257 -1.85 -2.01 -12.56
C ASP A 257 -0.70 -1.52 -13.45
N GLU A 258 -1.06 -0.80 -14.51
CA GLU A 258 -0.12 -0.35 -15.55
C GLU A 258 0.90 0.68 -15.04
N ARG A 259 0.71 1.26 -13.86
CA ARG A 259 1.73 2.12 -13.21
C ARG A 259 3.04 1.39 -12.94
N ARG A 260 2.96 0.05 -12.78
CA ARG A 260 4.10 -0.84 -12.52
C ARG A 260 4.84 -1.24 -13.78
N ASP A 261 4.25 -1.01 -14.96
CA ASP A 261 4.90 -1.25 -16.23
C ASP A 261 5.76 -0.04 -16.62
N PRO A 262 7.08 -0.20 -16.76
CA PRO A 262 7.97 0.93 -17.05
C PRO A 262 7.64 1.64 -18.37
N ILE A 263 7.26 0.91 -19.41
CA ILE A 263 7.00 1.47 -20.73
C ILE A 263 5.65 2.16 -20.79
N ILE A 264 4.59 1.50 -20.33
CA ILE A 264 3.24 2.10 -20.31
C ILE A 264 3.22 3.35 -19.42
N SER A 265 3.84 3.27 -18.23
CA SER A 265 3.92 4.43 -17.32
C SER A 265 4.81 5.55 -17.87
N THR A 266 5.78 5.26 -18.75
CA THR A 266 6.56 6.29 -19.45
C THR A 266 5.71 7.07 -20.45
N HIS A 267 4.87 6.40 -21.24
CA HIS A 267 3.90 7.09 -22.10
C HIS A 267 2.93 7.97 -21.29
N ALA A 268 2.48 7.48 -20.13
CA ALA A 268 1.63 8.25 -19.23
C ALA A 268 2.34 9.49 -18.67
N ALA A 269 3.62 9.36 -18.27
CA ALA A 269 4.44 10.45 -17.77
C ALA A 269 4.70 11.52 -18.86
N ALA A 270 5.01 11.07 -20.08
CA ALA A 270 5.17 11.97 -21.23
C ALA A 270 3.88 12.78 -21.49
N LYS A 271 2.72 12.12 -21.52
CA LYS A 271 1.42 12.81 -21.67
C LYS A 271 1.16 13.83 -20.55
N LEU A 272 1.41 13.46 -19.30
CA LEU A 272 1.22 14.36 -18.15
C LEU A 272 2.16 15.57 -18.21
N LEU A 273 3.45 15.36 -18.50
CA LEU A 273 4.43 16.44 -18.62
C LEU A 273 4.12 17.36 -19.82
N LYS A 274 3.69 16.80 -20.95
CA LYS A 274 3.22 17.57 -22.10
C LYS A 274 2.02 18.46 -21.75
N GLN A 275 1.04 17.92 -21.01
CA GLN A 275 -0.12 18.70 -20.53
C GLN A 275 0.30 19.79 -19.53
N ASN A 276 1.24 19.49 -18.62
CA ASN A 276 1.77 20.49 -17.69
C ASN A 276 2.46 21.63 -18.44
N TYR A 277 3.33 21.29 -19.40
CA TYR A 277 4.04 22.30 -20.19
C TYR A 277 3.08 23.12 -21.06
N LYS A 278 2.13 22.47 -21.76
CA LYS A 278 1.12 23.17 -22.55
C LYS A 278 0.39 24.24 -21.74
N ARG A 279 0.10 23.97 -20.47
CA ARG A 279 -0.63 24.88 -19.59
C ARG A 279 0.23 25.94 -18.92
N LEU A 280 1.47 25.59 -18.56
CA LEU A 280 2.35 26.44 -17.75
C LEU A 280 3.39 27.20 -18.59
N ARG A 281 3.70 26.74 -19.81
CA ARG A 281 4.66 27.32 -20.76
C ARG A 281 6.04 27.59 -20.14
N SER A 282 6.42 26.81 -19.13
CA SER A 282 7.70 26.88 -18.42
C SER A 282 8.08 25.49 -17.92
N TRP A 283 9.26 24.97 -18.27
CA TRP A 283 9.71 23.67 -17.82
C TRP A 283 9.93 23.60 -16.32
N PRO A 284 10.55 24.60 -15.64
CA PRO A 284 10.64 24.60 -14.19
C PRO A 284 9.28 24.43 -13.51
N LEU A 285 8.25 25.11 -14.02
CA LEU A 285 6.89 25.00 -13.49
C LEU A 285 6.21 23.68 -13.87
N ALA A 286 6.41 23.18 -15.10
CA ALA A 286 5.83 21.93 -15.56
C ALA A 286 6.38 20.72 -14.80
N ILE A 287 7.68 20.71 -14.50
CA ILE A 287 8.33 19.69 -13.67
C ILE A 287 7.84 19.80 -12.23
N THR A 288 7.82 21.01 -11.63
CA THR A 288 7.28 21.20 -10.29
C THR A 288 5.82 20.77 -10.18
N ALA A 289 5.03 20.96 -11.26
CA ALA A 289 3.64 20.53 -11.32
C ALA A 289 3.46 19.01 -11.32
N TYR A 290 4.46 18.23 -11.71
CA TYR A 290 4.43 16.76 -11.59
C TYR A 290 4.23 16.34 -10.13
N ASN A 291 4.92 17.00 -9.21
CA ASN A 291 4.80 16.80 -7.78
C ASN A 291 3.61 17.57 -7.16
N HIS A 292 3.52 18.89 -7.42
CA HIS A 292 2.54 19.77 -6.77
C HIS A 292 1.14 19.73 -7.39
N GLY A 293 1.04 19.26 -8.60
CA GLY A 293 -0.17 19.27 -9.41
C GLY A 293 -0.32 20.56 -10.22
N THR A 294 -0.77 20.39 -11.49
CA THR A 294 -0.90 21.45 -12.50
C THR A 294 -1.73 22.63 -12.03
N ASN A 295 -2.87 22.38 -11.36
CA ASN A 295 -3.74 23.44 -10.84
C ASN A 295 -3.07 24.28 -9.75
N GLY A 296 -2.26 23.65 -8.90
CA GLY A 296 -1.49 24.33 -7.86
C GLY A 296 -0.47 25.28 -8.46
N MET A 297 0.32 24.79 -9.43
CA MET A 297 1.32 25.61 -10.11
C MET A 297 0.71 26.70 -11.00
N ALA A 298 -0.45 26.46 -11.63
CA ALA A 298 -1.15 27.51 -12.35
C ALA A 298 -1.62 28.66 -11.45
N ARG A 299 -2.03 28.36 -10.20
CA ARG A 299 -2.32 29.41 -9.20
C ARG A 299 -1.05 30.16 -8.77
N ALA A 300 0.05 29.42 -8.57
CA ALA A 300 1.34 30.02 -8.24
C ALA A 300 1.80 30.98 -9.35
N LYS A 301 1.73 30.54 -10.63
CA LYS A 301 2.07 31.36 -11.79
C LYS A 301 1.22 32.65 -11.88
N ARG A 302 -0.11 32.57 -11.68
CA ARG A 302 -0.97 33.77 -11.71
C ARG A 302 -0.62 34.78 -10.62
N ARG A 303 -0.09 34.35 -9.46
CA ARG A 303 0.24 35.24 -8.32
C ARG A 303 1.66 35.82 -8.39
N HIS A 304 2.60 35.06 -8.94
CA HIS A 304 4.03 35.33 -8.80
C HIS A 304 4.77 35.31 -10.13
N GLY A 305 4.07 35.21 -11.27
CA GLY A 305 4.70 35.04 -12.61
C GLY A 305 5.26 33.63 -12.80
N ASP A 306 6.07 33.43 -13.82
CA ASP A 306 6.66 32.14 -14.19
C ASP A 306 8.08 31.91 -13.63
N ASN A 307 8.61 32.89 -12.89
CA ASN A 307 9.89 32.74 -12.22
C ASN A 307 9.81 31.74 -11.06
N ILE A 308 10.45 30.59 -11.23
CA ILE A 308 10.44 29.50 -10.25
C ILE A 308 11.07 29.89 -8.92
N VAL A 309 12.09 30.77 -8.91
CA VAL A 309 12.74 31.24 -7.67
C VAL A 309 11.73 32.05 -6.86
N ARG A 310 11.09 33.03 -7.49
CA ARG A 310 10.06 33.86 -6.84
C ARG A 310 8.91 33.03 -6.29
N ILE A 311 8.49 31.97 -7.01
CA ILE A 311 7.45 31.04 -6.55
C ILE A 311 7.93 30.26 -5.32
N ILE A 312 9.15 29.73 -5.31
CA ILE A 312 9.71 28.99 -4.17
C ILE A 312 9.78 29.88 -2.92
N GLU A 313 10.16 31.13 -3.08
CA GLU A 313 10.33 32.09 -1.98
C GLU A 313 8.99 32.62 -1.46
N SER A 314 8.09 33.01 -2.34
CA SER A 314 6.92 33.82 -2.01
C SER A 314 5.59 33.07 -2.02
N TYR A 315 5.45 31.97 -2.81
CA TYR A 315 4.18 31.26 -2.87
C TYR A 315 3.91 30.46 -1.60
N ARG A 316 2.84 30.83 -0.93
CA ARG A 316 2.38 30.13 0.29
C ARG A 316 1.09 29.37 0.00
N SER A 317 1.12 28.08 0.18
CA SER A 317 -0.03 27.19 0.05
C SER A 317 0.16 26.01 0.99
N ARG A 318 -0.92 25.56 1.63
CA ARG A 318 -0.89 24.36 2.48
C ARG A 318 -0.25 23.17 1.76
N SER A 319 -0.31 23.16 0.42
CA SER A 319 0.20 22.11 -0.45
C SER A 319 1.58 22.39 -1.09
N PHE A 320 2.15 23.54 -0.98
CA PHE A 320 3.46 23.87 -1.53
C PHE A 320 4.53 23.83 -0.43
N GLY A 321 4.87 22.62 0.02
CA GLY A 321 5.84 22.40 1.10
C GLY A 321 7.26 22.13 0.59
N PHE A 322 8.11 21.56 1.46
CA PHE A 322 9.52 21.30 1.19
C PHE A 322 9.75 20.48 -0.08
N ALA A 323 9.02 19.39 -0.28
CA ALA A 323 9.18 18.55 -1.47
C ALA A 323 8.88 19.33 -2.76
N SER A 324 7.74 20.03 -2.84
CA SER A 324 7.39 20.81 -4.05
C SER A 324 8.33 21.97 -4.31
N LYS A 325 8.84 22.62 -3.25
CA LYS A 325 9.84 23.70 -3.35
C LYS A 325 11.18 23.23 -3.90
N ASN A 326 11.52 21.97 -3.69
CA ASN A 326 12.80 21.40 -4.10
C ASN A 326 12.73 20.55 -5.37
N PHE A 327 11.54 20.17 -5.84
CA PHE A 327 11.38 19.15 -6.87
C PHE A 327 12.11 19.47 -8.19
N TYR A 328 12.12 20.76 -8.60
CA TYR A 328 12.88 21.17 -9.77
C TYR A 328 14.40 21.10 -9.52
N ALA A 329 14.86 21.49 -8.34
CA ALA A 329 16.28 21.36 -7.95
C ALA A 329 16.71 19.88 -7.82
N GLU A 330 15.83 19.01 -7.33
CA GLU A 330 16.03 17.56 -7.29
C GLU A 330 16.18 16.98 -8.69
N PHE A 331 15.32 17.41 -9.64
CA PHE A 331 15.44 17.02 -11.04
C PHE A 331 16.77 17.45 -11.66
N LEU A 332 17.17 18.71 -11.49
CA LEU A 332 18.45 19.21 -12.03
C LEU A 332 19.64 18.47 -11.43
N ALA A 333 19.60 18.19 -10.13
CA ALA A 333 20.64 17.42 -9.46
C ALA A 333 20.69 15.96 -9.97
N ALA A 334 19.54 15.32 -10.15
CA ALA A 334 19.47 13.97 -10.67
C ALA A 334 19.95 13.88 -12.12
N LEU A 335 19.59 14.87 -12.95
CA LEU A 335 20.04 15.00 -14.32
C LEU A 335 21.58 15.13 -14.39
N ASP A 336 22.15 16.03 -13.59
CA ASP A 336 23.59 16.24 -13.54
C ASP A 336 24.36 15.00 -13.05
N VAL A 337 23.91 14.39 -11.94
CA VAL A 337 24.54 13.19 -11.37
C VAL A 337 24.44 11.99 -12.33
N ALA A 338 23.29 11.82 -13.00
CA ALA A 338 23.12 10.74 -13.98
C ALA A 338 23.97 10.96 -15.25
N SER A 339 24.08 12.21 -15.74
CA SER A 339 24.92 12.54 -16.90
C SER A 339 26.40 12.39 -16.61
N ASN A 340 26.83 12.74 -15.39
CA ASN A 340 28.23 12.68 -14.95
C ASN A 340 28.50 11.48 -14.02
N TYR A 341 27.79 10.36 -14.20
CA TYR A 341 27.84 9.23 -13.27
C TYR A 341 29.25 8.67 -13.06
N LYS A 342 30.09 8.66 -14.10
CA LYS A 342 31.50 8.19 -14.00
C LYS A 342 32.29 8.97 -12.95
N ARG A 343 32.12 10.30 -12.90
CA ARG A 343 32.76 11.18 -11.93
C ARG A 343 32.29 10.88 -10.48
N HIS A 344 31.04 10.48 -10.30
CA HIS A 344 30.44 10.27 -8.99
C HIS A 344 30.58 8.84 -8.47
N PHE A 345 30.58 7.84 -9.34
CA PHE A 345 30.48 6.44 -8.96
C PHE A 345 31.47 5.52 -9.65
N GLY A 346 32.34 6.06 -10.52
CA GLY A 346 33.21 5.26 -11.36
C GLY A 346 32.44 4.50 -12.45
N ASN A 347 32.98 3.39 -12.88
CA ASN A 347 32.31 2.52 -13.85
C ASN A 347 31.08 1.85 -13.23
N ILE A 348 30.03 1.75 -14.01
CA ILE A 348 28.77 1.12 -13.63
C ILE A 348 28.41 0.05 -14.66
N ASP A 349 28.15 -1.18 -14.17
CA ASP A 349 27.61 -2.24 -15.00
C ASP A 349 26.10 -2.00 -15.14
N PHE A 350 25.69 -1.40 -16.24
CA PHE A 350 24.28 -1.21 -16.55
C PHE A 350 23.64 -2.56 -16.87
N LEU A 351 22.45 -2.80 -16.36
CA LEU A 351 21.68 -3.99 -16.74
C LEU A 351 21.32 -3.89 -18.23
N PRO A 352 21.40 -5.01 -18.99
CA PRO A 352 21.10 -5.03 -20.42
C PRO A 352 19.65 -4.65 -20.69
N GLU A 353 19.41 -4.02 -21.82
CA GLU A 353 18.05 -3.60 -22.23
C GLU A 353 17.15 -4.83 -22.44
N ILE A 354 15.94 -4.76 -21.89
CA ILE A 354 14.95 -5.84 -22.03
C ILE A 354 14.41 -5.85 -23.46
N ARG A 355 14.73 -6.91 -24.21
CA ARG A 355 14.17 -7.17 -25.54
C ARG A 355 12.91 -8.01 -25.42
N GLN A 356 11.77 -7.42 -25.77
CA GLN A 356 10.45 -8.07 -25.65
C GLN A 356 9.54 -7.69 -26.80
N LYS A 357 8.59 -8.58 -27.12
CA LYS A 357 7.52 -8.37 -28.09
C LYS A 357 6.16 -8.51 -27.40
N GLU A 358 5.13 -7.90 -27.97
CA GLU A 358 3.75 -7.95 -27.44
C GLU A 358 2.94 -8.93 -28.29
N VAL A 359 2.16 -9.80 -27.63
CA VAL A 359 1.20 -10.71 -28.24
C VAL A 359 -0.17 -10.49 -27.59
N ILE A 360 -1.22 -10.33 -28.38
CA ILE A 360 -2.57 -10.04 -27.86
C ILE A 360 -3.26 -11.34 -27.47
N LEU A 361 -3.77 -11.41 -26.24
CA LEU A 361 -4.53 -12.58 -25.77
C LEU A 361 -5.96 -12.59 -26.36
N PRO A 362 -6.37 -13.67 -27.05
CA PRO A 362 -7.70 -13.78 -27.66
C PRO A 362 -8.81 -14.05 -26.63
N SER A 363 -8.45 -14.56 -25.45
CA SER A 363 -9.38 -14.96 -24.39
C SER A 363 -8.78 -14.73 -23.00
N TYR A 364 -9.57 -14.97 -21.95
CA TYR A 364 -8.99 -15.05 -20.60
C TYR A 364 -8.23 -16.36 -20.45
N VAL A 365 -6.95 -16.30 -20.04
CA VAL A 365 -6.07 -17.46 -19.91
C VAL A 365 -5.36 -17.44 -18.57
N SER A 366 -5.07 -18.63 -18.00
CA SER A 366 -4.24 -18.76 -16.80
C SER A 366 -2.78 -18.40 -17.10
N ALA A 367 -2.12 -17.67 -16.20
CA ALA A 367 -0.69 -17.38 -16.34
C ALA A 367 0.17 -18.66 -16.38
N ARG A 368 -0.21 -19.70 -15.61
CA ARG A 368 0.48 -21.00 -15.60
C ARG A 368 0.35 -21.71 -16.94
N THR A 369 -0.83 -21.66 -17.57
CA THR A 369 -1.07 -22.22 -18.89
C THR A 369 -0.13 -21.58 -19.92
N ILE A 370 -0.07 -20.24 -19.94
CA ILE A 370 0.80 -19.52 -20.87
C ILE A 370 2.27 -19.91 -20.64
N ALA A 371 2.75 -19.87 -19.39
CA ALA A 371 4.12 -20.21 -19.04
C ALA A 371 4.47 -21.64 -19.49
N LYS A 372 3.59 -22.63 -19.23
CA LYS A 372 3.78 -24.02 -19.68
C LYS A 372 3.89 -24.15 -21.21
N ARG A 373 3.01 -23.48 -21.95
CA ARG A 373 3.00 -23.55 -23.42
C ARG A 373 4.20 -22.88 -24.08
N LEU A 374 4.72 -21.82 -23.43
CA LEU A 374 5.92 -21.15 -23.90
C LEU A 374 7.22 -21.87 -23.48
N GLY A 375 7.16 -22.82 -22.55
CA GLY A 375 8.32 -23.48 -21.97
C GLY A 375 9.14 -22.56 -21.08
N VAL A 376 8.50 -21.58 -20.42
CA VAL A 376 9.18 -20.63 -19.51
C VAL A 376 8.64 -20.73 -18.09
N SER A 377 9.42 -20.26 -17.11
CA SER A 377 8.94 -20.15 -15.75
C SER A 377 7.84 -19.05 -15.64
N VAL A 378 6.95 -19.22 -14.67
CA VAL A 378 5.95 -18.17 -14.34
C VAL A 378 6.65 -16.86 -13.96
N ASP A 379 7.83 -16.94 -13.35
CA ASP A 379 8.60 -15.77 -12.92
C ASP A 379 9.27 -15.05 -14.11
N THR A 380 9.72 -15.79 -15.12
CA THR A 380 10.15 -15.20 -16.40
C THR A 380 9.00 -14.41 -17.03
N LEU A 381 7.83 -15.03 -17.17
CA LEU A 381 6.65 -14.35 -17.71
C LEU A 381 6.25 -13.13 -16.88
N ARG A 382 6.33 -13.23 -15.55
CA ARG A 382 6.06 -12.14 -14.61
C ARG A 382 7.07 -11.00 -14.74
N SER A 383 8.33 -11.29 -15.01
CA SER A 383 9.37 -10.26 -15.14
C SER A 383 9.09 -9.31 -16.32
N HIS A 384 8.51 -9.83 -17.40
CA HIS A 384 8.10 -9.05 -18.56
C HIS A 384 6.73 -8.38 -18.41
N ASN A 385 5.84 -8.92 -17.56
CA ASN A 385 4.44 -8.47 -17.40
C ASN A 385 4.17 -7.83 -16.04
N ARG A 386 4.95 -6.83 -15.68
CA ARG A 386 4.90 -6.17 -14.37
C ARG A 386 3.58 -5.49 -14.05
N ALA A 387 2.79 -5.13 -15.07
CA ALA A 387 1.44 -4.62 -14.89
C ALA A 387 0.46 -5.65 -14.30
N LEU A 388 0.70 -6.95 -14.54
CA LEU A 388 -0.14 -8.01 -13.97
C LEU A 388 0.12 -8.13 -12.48
N ARG A 389 -0.98 -8.15 -11.72
CA ARG A 389 -0.92 -8.14 -10.27
C ARG A 389 -0.76 -9.54 -9.66
N LYS A 390 -0.45 -9.56 -8.37
CA LYS A 390 -0.27 -10.78 -7.56
C LYS A 390 -1.45 -11.74 -7.66
N SER A 391 -2.69 -11.20 -7.82
CA SER A 391 -3.90 -11.99 -8.03
C SER A 391 -3.85 -12.88 -9.28
N VAL A 392 -3.14 -12.46 -10.34
CA VAL A 392 -2.91 -13.25 -11.55
C VAL A 392 -1.88 -14.34 -11.29
N TRP A 393 -0.75 -13.98 -10.71
CA TRP A 393 0.37 -14.89 -10.47
C TRP A 393 0.04 -15.99 -9.45
N LYS A 394 -0.83 -15.70 -8.47
CA LYS A 394 -1.40 -16.68 -7.54
C LYS A 394 -2.52 -17.52 -8.14
N GLY A 395 -2.92 -17.30 -9.39
CA GLY A 395 -4.00 -18.01 -10.04
C GLY A 395 -5.43 -17.60 -9.60
N ASN A 396 -5.56 -16.58 -8.76
CA ASN A 396 -6.86 -16.04 -8.34
C ASN A 396 -7.57 -15.28 -9.47
N ARG A 397 -6.85 -14.86 -10.47
CA ARG A 397 -7.34 -14.19 -11.68
C ARG A 397 -6.67 -14.78 -12.91
N ARG A 398 -7.34 -14.69 -14.05
CA ARG A 398 -6.79 -14.97 -15.37
C ARG A 398 -6.18 -13.72 -15.96
N ILE A 399 -5.22 -13.86 -16.87
CA ILE A 399 -4.78 -12.75 -17.71
C ILE A 399 -5.96 -12.34 -18.59
N PRO A 400 -6.31 -11.06 -18.68
CA PRO A 400 -7.54 -10.63 -19.39
C PRO A 400 -7.46 -10.84 -20.90
N ARG A 401 -8.62 -11.08 -21.54
CA ARG A 401 -8.78 -10.96 -22.99
C ARG A 401 -8.34 -9.57 -23.45
N GLY A 402 -7.63 -9.50 -24.57
CA GLY A 402 -7.10 -8.26 -25.14
C GLY A 402 -5.90 -7.68 -24.40
N TYR A 403 -5.35 -8.40 -23.40
CA TYR A 403 -4.11 -7.97 -22.74
C TYR A 403 -2.94 -8.17 -23.71
N LYS A 404 -2.10 -7.15 -23.86
CA LYS A 404 -0.85 -7.20 -24.61
C LYS A 404 0.19 -7.88 -23.76
N LEU A 405 0.30 -9.20 -23.92
CA LEU A 405 1.25 -10.03 -23.18
C LEU A 405 2.64 -9.77 -23.73
N LYS A 406 3.56 -9.38 -22.88
CA LYS A 406 4.98 -9.21 -23.20
C LYS A 406 5.71 -10.53 -23.01
N VAL A 407 6.44 -10.95 -24.03
CA VAL A 407 7.27 -12.15 -24.00
C VAL A 407 8.70 -11.79 -24.45
N PRO A 408 9.72 -12.58 -24.06
CA PRO A 408 11.07 -12.43 -24.65
C PRO A 408 10.98 -12.39 -26.17
N ALA A 409 11.76 -11.52 -26.82
CA ALA A 409 11.64 -11.27 -28.27
C ALA A 409 11.78 -12.54 -29.11
N GLN A 410 12.65 -13.45 -28.70
CA GLN A 410 12.88 -14.75 -29.38
C GLN A 410 11.69 -15.71 -29.25
N LEU A 411 10.81 -15.51 -28.31
CA LEU A 411 9.62 -16.36 -28.10
C LEU A 411 8.35 -15.80 -28.75
N ALA A 412 8.42 -14.71 -29.49
CA ALA A 412 7.23 -14.04 -30.02
C ALA A 412 6.44 -14.93 -31.00
N ALA A 413 7.10 -15.56 -31.95
CA ALA A 413 6.44 -16.47 -32.90
C ALA A 413 5.84 -17.68 -32.21
N LYS A 414 6.59 -18.33 -31.31
CA LYS A 414 6.09 -19.43 -30.46
C LYS A 414 4.88 -19.00 -29.64
N ALA A 415 4.87 -17.78 -29.12
CA ALA A 415 3.74 -17.26 -28.33
C ALA A 415 2.50 -17.05 -29.20
N GLN A 416 2.64 -16.54 -30.43
CA GLN A 416 1.53 -16.40 -31.36
C GLN A 416 0.90 -17.76 -31.69
N SER A 417 1.71 -18.74 -32.09
CA SER A 417 1.25 -20.11 -32.40
C SER A 417 0.61 -20.78 -31.19
N ALA A 418 1.24 -20.69 -30.00
CA ALA A 418 0.71 -21.26 -28.77
C ALA A 418 -0.62 -20.64 -28.33
N LEU A 419 -0.85 -19.36 -28.62
CA LEU A 419 -2.10 -18.68 -28.31
C LEU A 419 -3.21 -19.00 -29.34
N ALA A 420 -2.85 -19.17 -30.59
CA ALA A 420 -3.79 -19.59 -31.65
C ALA A 420 -4.30 -21.02 -31.39
N SER A 421 -3.38 -21.93 -31.04
CA SER A 421 -3.66 -23.37 -30.81
C SER A 421 -4.17 -23.69 -29.40
N LEU A 422 -4.54 -22.70 -28.58
CA LEU A 422 -5.12 -22.95 -27.25
C LEU A 422 -6.39 -23.81 -27.35
N PRO A 423 -6.51 -24.94 -26.65
CA PRO A 423 -7.72 -25.75 -26.64
C PRO A 423 -8.84 -25.04 -25.88
N GLY A 424 -10.09 -25.43 -26.17
CA GLY A 424 -11.28 -24.79 -25.59
C GLY A 424 -11.34 -24.82 -24.07
N ASN A 425 -10.81 -25.87 -23.43
CA ASN A 425 -10.74 -26.00 -21.97
C ASN A 425 -9.73 -25.06 -21.29
N GLU A 426 -8.81 -24.43 -22.04
CA GLU A 426 -7.85 -23.43 -21.57
C GLU A 426 -8.27 -21.99 -21.93
N LYS A 427 -9.24 -21.83 -22.84
CA LYS A 427 -9.88 -20.55 -23.20
C LYS A 427 -11.07 -20.29 -22.31
N PHE A 428 -11.17 -19.07 -21.80
CA PHE A 428 -12.31 -18.68 -20.95
C PHE A 428 -12.93 -17.40 -21.48
N SER A 429 -14.25 -17.34 -21.48
CA SER A 429 -15.02 -16.16 -21.90
C SER A 429 -15.05 -15.05 -20.85
N SER A 430 -14.80 -15.39 -19.58
CA SER A 430 -14.91 -14.48 -18.46
C SER A 430 -13.75 -14.62 -17.45
N GLN A 431 -13.60 -13.61 -16.61
CA GLN A 431 -12.64 -13.60 -15.51
C GLN A 431 -13.11 -14.56 -14.40
N LYS A 432 -12.14 -15.19 -13.69
CA LYS A 432 -12.45 -15.84 -12.41
C LYS A 432 -13.11 -14.83 -11.47
N HIS A 433 -14.16 -15.25 -10.78
CA HIS A 433 -14.73 -14.46 -9.70
C HIS A 433 -13.68 -14.19 -8.60
N SER A 434 -13.81 -13.07 -7.90
CA SER A 434 -12.99 -12.83 -6.69
C SER A 434 -13.20 -14.00 -5.75
N GLY A 435 -12.15 -14.60 -5.25
CA GLY A 435 -12.19 -15.85 -4.52
C GLY A 435 -12.97 -15.81 -3.20
N TYR A 436 -13.87 -14.83 -3.01
CA TYR A 436 -14.65 -14.68 -1.78
C TYR A 436 -16.05 -14.15 -2.05
N HIS A 437 -17.02 -14.68 -1.29
CA HIS A 437 -18.39 -14.18 -1.16
C HIS A 437 -18.62 -13.70 0.28
N ILE A 438 -19.33 -12.61 0.46
CA ILE A 438 -19.77 -12.16 1.78
C ILE A 438 -21.22 -12.55 1.90
N VAL A 439 -21.52 -13.36 2.92
CA VAL A 439 -22.87 -13.87 3.18
C VAL A 439 -23.79 -12.70 3.58
N ARG A 440 -24.96 -12.65 3.00
CA ARG A 440 -25.99 -11.63 3.22
C ARG A 440 -27.22 -12.24 3.88
N ARG A 441 -28.07 -11.38 4.40
CA ARG A 441 -29.39 -11.81 4.88
C ARG A 441 -30.17 -12.46 3.71
N GLY A 442 -30.54 -13.72 3.86
CA GLY A 442 -31.19 -14.52 2.83
C GLY A 442 -30.26 -15.40 1.99
N ASP A 443 -28.94 -15.27 2.11
CA ASP A 443 -28.01 -16.20 1.47
C ASP A 443 -28.08 -17.57 2.15
N THR A 444 -28.06 -18.63 1.31
CA THR A 444 -27.82 -20.00 1.72
C THR A 444 -26.55 -20.50 1.07
N LEU A 445 -25.89 -21.48 1.68
CA LEU A 445 -24.67 -22.05 1.09
C LEU A 445 -24.93 -22.67 -0.28
N SER A 446 -26.13 -23.21 -0.52
CA SER A 446 -26.57 -23.74 -1.82
C SER A 446 -26.76 -22.63 -2.86
N ALA A 447 -27.39 -21.51 -2.50
CA ALA A 447 -27.55 -20.36 -3.39
C ALA A 447 -26.18 -19.75 -3.78
N VAL A 448 -25.28 -19.63 -2.81
CA VAL A 448 -23.90 -19.16 -3.04
C VAL A 448 -23.13 -20.15 -3.94
N ALA A 449 -23.25 -21.44 -3.71
CA ALA A 449 -22.64 -22.49 -4.55
C ALA A 449 -23.14 -22.39 -5.99
N SER A 450 -24.44 -22.34 -6.19
CA SER A 450 -25.08 -22.21 -7.51
C SER A 450 -24.64 -20.91 -8.22
N PHE A 451 -24.67 -19.78 -7.52
CA PHE A 451 -24.25 -18.47 -8.06
C PHE A 451 -22.80 -18.47 -8.57
N TYR A 452 -21.91 -19.15 -7.87
CA TYR A 452 -20.49 -19.23 -8.26
C TYR A 452 -20.15 -20.47 -9.08
N ARG A 453 -21.13 -21.28 -9.45
CA ARG A 453 -20.95 -22.53 -10.19
C ARG A 453 -19.95 -23.46 -9.50
N SER A 454 -20.05 -23.55 -8.19
CA SER A 454 -19.31 -24.45 -7.31
C SER A 454 -20.31 -25.42 -6.65
N SER A 455 -19.80 -26.48 -6.04
CA SER A 455 -20.63 -27.37 -5.21
C SER A 455 -20.62 -26.89 -3.74
N ILE A 456 -21.63 -27.29 -2.98
CA ILE A 456 -21.70 -27.06 -1.54
C ILE A 456 -20.48 -27.70 -0.86
N GLY A 457 -20.07 -28.91 -1.28
CA GLY A 457 -18.89 -29.59 -0.76
C GLY A 457 -17.61 -28.78 -0.97
N GLU A 458 -17.35 -28.31 -2.22
CA GLU A 458 -16.17 -27.47 -2.50
C GLU A 458 -16.18 -26.17 -1.69
N LEU A 459 -17.35 -25.56 -1.47
CA LEU A 459 -17.44 -24.38 -0.62
C LEU A 459 -17.15 -24.69 0.84
N LYS A 460 -17.66 -25.82 1.36
CA LYS A 460 -17.38 -26.27 2.72
C LYS A 460 -15.90 -26.56 2.91
N ASP A 461 -15.29 -27.34 2.04
CA ASP A 461 -13.87 -27.71 2.08
C ASP A 461 -12.97 -26.46 2.00
N ALA A 462 -13.31 -25.52 1.13
CA ALA A 462 -12.53 -24.31 0.96
C ALA A 462 -12.58 -23.37 2.17
N ASN A 463 -13.60 -23.51 3.02
CA ASN A 463 -13.88 -22.62 4.16
C ASN A 463 -13.79 -23.32 5.52
N GLY A 464 -13.48 -24.62 5.56
CA GLY A 464 -13.48 -25.40 6.79
C GLY A 464 -14.86 -25.43 7.46
N LEU A 465 -15.94 -25.54 6.67
CA LEU A 465 -17.30 -25.55 7.19
C LEU A 465 -17.76 -27.00 7.40
N ASP A 466 -18.11 -27.32 8.61
CA ASP A 466 -18.63 -28.66 8.95
C ASP A 466 -20.14 -28.76 8.64
N SER A 467 -20.86 -27.65 8.53
CA SER A 467 -22.29 -27.58 8.27
C SER A 467 -22.63 -26.63 7.11
N ASN A 468 -23.91 -26.60 6.71
CA ASN A 468 -24.40 -25.65 5.69
C ASN A 468 -24.76 -24.27 6.28
N LEU A 469 -24.56 -24.10 7.60
CA LEU A 469 -24.87 -22.84 8.27
C LEU A 469 -23.82 -21.80 7.92
N ILE A 470 -24.27 -20.67 7.39
CA ILE A 470 -23.48 -19.48 7.10
C ILE A 470 -24.09 -18.28 7.78
N LEU A 471 -23.25 -17.42 8.33
CA LEU A 471 -23.69 -16.23 9.07
C LEU A 471 -23.62 -14.99 8.20
N VAL A 472 -24.59 -14.09 8.36
CA VAL A 472 -24.56 -12.79 7.67
C VAL A 472 -23.27 -12.04 8.02
N GLY A 473 -22.55 -11.56 6.99
CA GLY A 473 -21.22 -10.97 7.14
C GLY A 473 -20.07 -11.98 7.03
N GLN A 474 -20.34 -13.29 7.09
CA GLN A 474 -19.32 -14.32 6.93
C GLN A 474 -18.71 -14.25 5.53
N LYS A 475 -17.37 -14.33 5.46
CA LYS A 475 -16.64 -14.36 4.21
C LYS A 475 -16.36 -15.80 3.79
N LEU A 476 -17.00 -16.22 2.72
CA LEU A 476 -16.77 -17.53 2.13
C LEU A 476 -15.71 -17.43 1.03
N ARG A 477 -14.67 -18.23 1.14
CA ARG A 477 -13.72 -18.46 0.06
C ARG A 477 -14.44 -19.26 -1.03
N ILE A 478 -14.49 -18.71 -2.24
CA ILE A 478 -15.07 -19.40 -3.38
C ILE A 478 -13.98 -20.22 -4.06
N PRO A 479 -14.08 -21.55 -4.09
CA PRO A 479 -13.14 -22.39 -4.82
C PRO A 479 -13.19 -21.98 -6.29
N GLY A 480 -12.04 -21.84 -6.93
CA GLY A 480 -12.01 -21.64 -8.38
C GLY A 480 -12.64 -22.85 -9.02
N ALA A 481 -13.56 -22.66 -9.96
CA ALA A 481 -14.15 -23.75 -10.71
C ALA A 481 -13.05 -24.53 -11.44
N SER A 482 -12.40 -25.42 -10.73
CA SER A 482 -11.51 -26.43 -11.27
C SER A 482 -12.41 -27.61 -11.63
N LYS A 483 -12.76 -27.73 -12.91
CA LYS A 483 -13.24 -28.98 -13.45
C LYS A 483 -12.11 -30.00 -13.37
N SER A 484 -11.88 -30.57 -12.21
CA SER A 484 -11.23 -31.86 -12.15
C SER A 484 -12.29 -32.86 -12.67
N ARG A 485 -12.04 -33.32 -13.86
CA ARG A 485 -12.75 -34.42 -14.50
C ARG A 485 -12.41 -35.69 -13.70
N ARG A 486 -13.08 -35.89 -12.56
CA ARG A 486 -13.11 -37.21 -11.97
C ARG A 486 -13.92 -38.08 -12.93
N LYS A 487 -13.26 -39.09 -13.49
CA LYS A 487 -13.87 -40.20 -14.21
C LYS A 487 -15.07 -40.67 -13.40
N ARG A 488 -16.28 -40.53 -13.98
CA ARG A 488 -17.46 -41.27 -13.51
C ARG A 488 -17.14 -42.75 -13.71
N VAL A 489 -16.80 -43.41 -12.66
CA VAL A 489 -17.00 -44.85 -12.59
C VAL A 489 -18.52 -45.02 -12.36
N ALA A 490 -19.14 -45.58 -13.35
CA ALA A 490 -20.54 -45.98 -13.25
C ALA A 490 -20.64 -47.13 -12.22
N SER A 491 -21.39 -46.90 -11.17
CA SER A 491 -21.93 -47.95 -10.34
C SER A 491 -23.42 -47.80 -10.20
N ARG A 492 -24.11 -48.90 -10.51
CA ARG A 492 -25.52 -49.15 -10.54
C ARG A 492 -26.20 -48.89 -9.19
N PRO A 493 -27.52 -48.71 -9.16
CA PRO A 493 -28.29 -48.50 -7.95
C PRO A 493 -28.60 -49.83 -7.26
N SER A 494 -28.53 -49.87 -5.97
CA SER A 494 -29.21 -50.90 -5.19
C SER A 494 -29.66 -50.38 -3.82
N SER A 495 -30.93 -50.40 -3.65
CA SER A 495 -31.78 -50.85 -2.54
C SER A 495 -31.46 -50.39 -1.12
N SER A 496 -32.51 -49.87 -0.54
CA SER A 496 -32.81 -49.70 0.87
C SER A 496 -32.42 -50.90 1.75
N ILE A 497 -31.74 -50.60 2.84
CA ILE A 497 -31.84 -51.41 4.07
C ILE A 497 -31.70 -50.49 5.28
N SER A 498 -32.74 -50.56 6.10
CA SER A 498 -32.77 -50.09 7.49
C SER A 498 -31.84 -50.92 8.32
N SER A 499 -31.03 -50.31 9.18
CA SER A 499 -30.48 -51.02 10.31
C SER A 499 -30.06 -50.11 11.46
N LYS A 500 -30.43 -50.63 12.60
CA LYS A 500 -30.33 -50.18 13.97
C LYS A 500 -28.91 -49.78 14.39
N HIS A 501 -28.84 -48.71 15.19
CA HIS A 501 -27.63 -48.29 15.87
C HIS A 501 -27.29 -49.13 17.07
N THR A 502 -26.11 -49.67 17.07
CA THR A 502 -25.38 -50.04 18.29
C THR A 502 -24.19 -49.08 18.47
N ALA A 503 -24.14 -48.49 19.63
CA ALA A 503 -23.05 -47.62 20.02
C ALA A 503 -21.79 -48.45 20.31
N ARG A 504 -20.67 -48.07 19.71
CA ARG A 504 -19.34 -48.57 20.11
C ARG A 504 -18.51 -47.40 20.61
N THR A 505 -18.15 -47.50 21.87
CA THR A 505 -17.21 -46.61 22.57
C THR A 505 -15.80 -46.85 22.06
N VAL A 506 -15.09 -45.80 21.70
CA VAL A 506 -13.64 -45.79 21.53
C VAL A 506 -13.08 -44.49 22.15
N ASN A 507 -11.97 -44.66 22.83
CA ASN A 507 -11.28 -43.75 23.76
C ASN A 507 -10.92 -42.37 23.22
N GLY A 508 -11.12 -41.35 24.07
CA GLY A 508 -10.14 -40.25 24.21
C GLY A 508 -10.34 -38.98 23.40
N GLU A 509 -11.37 -38.82 22.55
CA GLU A 509 -11.59 -37.58 21.79
C GLU A 509 -12.78 -36.76 22.31
N SER A 510 -12.61 -35.48 22.42
CA SER A 510 -13.64 -34.55 22.83
C SER A 510 -14.83 -34.60 21.85
N MET A 511 -15.92 -35.24 22.28
CA MET A 511 -17.15 -35.38 21.46
C MET A 511 -17.96 -34.10 21.49
N PHE A 512 -18.41 -33.67 20.34
CA PHE A 512 -19.33 -32.52 20.17
C PHE A 512 -20.71 -33.04 19.78
N TYR A 513 -21.76 -32.36 20.31
CA TYR A 513 -23.15 -32.59 19.92
C TYR A 513 -23.73 -31.39 19.21
N TYR A 514 -24.42 -31.60 18.13
CA TYR A 514 -25.16 -30.54 17.41
C TYR A 514 -26.63 -30.60 17.81
N VAL A 515 -27.15 -29.49 18.36
CA VAL A 515 -28.53 -29.34 18.81
C VAL A 515 -29.50 -29.59 17.64
N LYS A 516 -30.47 -30.43 17.82
CA LYS A 516 -31.54 -30.74 16.85
C LYS A 516 -32.81 -29.94 17.18
N LYS A 517 -33.71 -29.81 16.20
CA LYS A 517 -35.02 -29.17 16.43
C LYS A 517 -35.78 -29.89 17.52
N GLY A 518 -36.20 -29.20 18.58
CA GLY A 518 -36.88 -29.76 19.75
C GLY A 518 -35.96 -30.17 20.91
N ASP A 519 -34.63 -30.03 20.75
CA ASP A 519 -33.69 -30.30 21.85
C ASP A 519 -33.75 -29.21 22.92
N THR A 520 -33.58 -29.65 24.16
CA THR A 520 -33.36 -28.76 25.33
C THR A 520 -32.04 -29.13 26.00
N LEU A 521 -31.45 -28.22 26.76
CA LEU A 521 -30.23 -28.53 27.53
C LEU A 521 -30.40 -29.77 28.42
N SER A 522 -31.62 -29.95 28.99
CA SER A 522 -31.95 -31.11 29.83
C SER A 522 -32.03 -32.39 29.02
N SER A 523 -32.66 -32.38 27.84
CA SER A 523 -32.77 -33.58 26.99
C SER A 523 -31.41 -34.03 26.44
N ILE A 524 -30.57 -33.08 26.07
CA ILE A 524 -29.21 -33.33 25.59
C ILE A 524 -28.34 -33.87 26.71
N ALA A 525 -28.35 -33.23 27.88
CA ALA A 525 -27.60 -33.67 29.06
C ALA A 525 -27.96 -35.10 29.46
N LYS A 526 -29.27 -35.44 29.53
CA LYS A 526 -29.75 -36.79 29.83
C LYS A 526 -29.31 -37.82 28.79
N ARG A 527 -29.41 -37.48 27.50
CA ARG A 527 -29.03 -38.38 26.39
C ARG A 527 -27.53 -38.71 26.38
N HIS A 528 -26.70 -37.82 26.85
CA HIS A 528 -25.24 -37.96 26.83
C HIS A 528 -24.64 -38.23 28.19
N GLY A 529 -25.45 -38.54 29.22
CA GLY A 529 -24.98 -38.95 30.55
C GLY A 529 -24.23 -37.85 31.31
N VAL A 530 -24.44 -36.58 30.98
CA VAL A 530 -23.84 -35.43 31.66
C VAL A 530 -24.89 -34.61 32.41
N THR A 531 -24.49 -33.86 33.44
CA THR A 531 -25.41 -32.96 34.09
C THR A 531 -25.64 -31.66 33.27
N VAL A 532 -26.83 -31.05 33.39
CA VAL A 532 -27.09 -29.74 32.75
C VAL A 532 -26.07 -28.71 33.22
N SER A 533 -25.65 -28.75 34.47
CA SER A 533 -24.62 -27.85 35.01
C SER A 533 -23.26 -28.03 34.30
N THR A 534 -22.85 -29.28 34.04
CA THR A 534 -21.62 -29.60 33.33
C THR A 534 -21.69 -29.14 31.89
N LEU A 535 -22.81 -29.47 31.19
CA LEU A 535 -23.02 -29.04 29.80
C LEU A 535 -23.02 -27.52 29.64
N VAL A 536 -23.69 -26.81 30.53
CA VAL A 536 -23.78 -25.35 30.56
C VAL A 536 -22.42 -24.70 30.84
N LYS A 537 -21.69 -25.20 31.86
CA LYS A 537 -20.39 -24.66 32.26
C LYS A 537 -19.34 -24.88 31.17
N PHE A 538 -19.34 -26.05 30.54
CA PHE A 538 -18.39 -26.39 29.49
C PHE A 538 -18.58 -25.59 28.19
N ASN A 539 -19.84 -25.18 27.92
CA ASN A 539 -20.20 -24.41 26.73
C ASN A 539 -20.35 -22.93 27.00
N SER A 540 -19.98 -22.42 28.18
CA SER A 540 -20.14 -21.04 28.59
C SER A 540 -21.60 -20.52 28.44
N LEU A 541 -22.57 -21.42 28.76
CA LEU A 541 -24.00 -21.12 28.73
C LEU A 541 -24.52 -20.86 30.17
N SER A 542 -25.75 -20.39 30.30
CA SER A 542 -26.51 -20.38 31.54
C SER A 542 -27.63 -21.42 31.52
N ARG A 543 -28.17 -21.82 32.66
CA ARG A 543 -29.32 -22.76 32.73
C ARG A 543 -30.56 -22.22 32.00
N ARG A 544 -30.64 -20.90 31.79
CA ARG A 544 -31.72 -20.21 31.07
C ARG A 544 -31.36 -19.87 29.63
N SER A 545 -30.18 -20.28 29.12
CA SER A 545 -29.80 -20.06 27.76
C SER A 545 -30.67 -20.82 26.79
N VAL A 546 -31.18 -20.15 25.80
CA VAL A 546 -31.88 -20.80 24.66
C VAL A 546 -30.82 -21.38 23.76
N ILE A 547 -30.96 -22.64 23.39
CA ILE A 547 -30.14 -23.34 22.39
C ILE A 547 -30.91 -23.47 21.11
N TYR A 548 -30.20 -23.39 19.99
CA TYR A 548 -30.78 -23.39 18.65
C TYR A 548 -30.39 -24.62 17.85
N PRO A 549 -31.27 -25.16 16.99
CA PRO A 549 -30.91 -26.24 16.09
C PRO A 549 -29.64 -25.89 15.28
N GLY A 550 -28.68 -26.84 15.24
CA GLY A 550 -27.38 -26.65 14.63
C GLY A 550 -26.30 -26.09 15.55
N GLN A 551 -26.63 -25.65 16.77
CA GLN A 551 -25.64 -25.18 17.73
C GLN A 551 -24.74 -26.34 18.18
N LYS A 552 -23.42 -26.16 18.13
CA LYS A 552 -22.41 -27.11 18.56
C LYS A 552 -22.21 -27.02 20.07
N LEU A 553 -22.43 -28.08 20.77
CA LEU A 553 -22.16 -28.18 22.20
C LEU A 553 -21.04 -29.19 22.44
N GLY A 554 -20.02 -28.78 23.20
CA GLY A 554 -18.96 -29.68 23.66
C GLY A 554 -19.50 -30.63 24.73
N MET A 555 -19.22 -31.92 24.55
CA MET A 555 -19.61 -32.99 25.46
C MET A 555 -18.34 -33.52 26.16
N THR A 556 -18.25 -33.47 27.48
CA THR A 556 -17.12 -34.02 28.20
C THR A 556 -17.33 -35.49 28.49
N ALA A 557 -16.38 -36.38 28.15
CA ALA A 557 -16.17 -37.63 28.87
C ALA A 557 -15.37 -37.31 30.13
N ALA A 558 -15.61 -38.05 31.23
CA ALA A 558 -15.04 -37.82 32.55
C ALA A 558 -13.54 -37.53 32.51
N VAL A 559 -13.11 -36.43 33.11
CA VAL A 559 -11.72 -36.03 33.25
C VAL A 559 -11.05 -36.83 34.36
N PRO A 560 -9.92 -37.53 34.15
CA PRO A 560 -9.07 -37.99 35.23
C PRO A 560 -8.44 -36.76 35.91
N GLN A 561 -8.43 -36.76 37.25
CA GLN A 561 -7.81 -35.72 38.06
C GLN A 561 -6.33 -35.60 37.75
N VAL A 562 -5.91 -34.52 37.10
CA VAL A 562 -4.51 -34.15 37.02
C VAL A 562 -4.19 -33.21 38.17
N LYS A 563 -3.22 -33.65 38.99
CA LYS A 563 -2.76 -32.97 40.20
C LYS A 563 -2.39 -31.52 39.95
N LYS A 564 -2.96 -30.60 40.75
CA LYS A 564 -2.57 -29.20 40.90
C LYS A 564 -1.14 -29.07 41.42
N VAL A 565 -0.13 -28.98 40.58
CA VAL A 565 1.23 -28.66 41.06
C VAL A 565 1.98 -27.66 40.19
N ALA A 566 1.49 -27.22 39.03
CA ALA A 566 2.28 -26.38 38.13
C ALA A 566 1.83 -24.92 38.01
N TYR A 567 0.74 -24.48 38.63
CA TYR A 567 0.21 -23.10 38.43
C TYR A 567 0.51 -22.11 39.55
N SER A 568 0.90 -22.59 40.73
CA SER A 568 1.25 -21.73 41.87
C SER A 568 2.63 -21.09 41.75
N LYS A 569 3.58 -21.72 41.04
CA LYS A 569 4.94 -21.16 40.86
C LYS A 569 5.05 -20.01 39.87
N LEU A 570 4.09 -19.84 38.97
CA LEU A 570 4.08 -18.71 38.00
C LEU A 570 3.46 -17.43 38.58
N ILE A 571 2.54 -17.57 39.53
CA ILE A 571 1.89 -16.42 40.19
C ILE A 571 2.82 -15.78 41.25
N ASP A 572 3.72 -16.57 41.88
CA ASP A 572 4.69 -16.05 42.87
C ASP A 572 5.84 -15.27 42.25
N ILE A 573 6.15 -15.48 40.96
CA ILE A 573 7.16 -14.70 40.24
C ILE A 573 6.62 -13.32 39.82
N GLU A 574 5.32 -13.19 39.53
CA GLU A 574 4.68 -11.89 39.23
C GLU A 574 4.40 -11.05 40.47
N LYS A 575 4.07 -11.67 41.60
CA LYS A 575 3.85 -10.95 42.87
C LYS A 575 5.11 -10.39 43.51
N LYS A 576 6.29 -10.91 43.20
CA LYS A 576 7.59 -10.42 43.71
C LYS A 576 8.14 -9.19 42.96
N LYS A 577 7.54 -8.81 41.80
CA LYS A 577 7.94 -7.63 41.00
C LYS A 577 7.10 -6.37 41.27
N ILE A 578 6.13 -6.42 42.20
CA ILE A 578 5.20 -5.30 42.49
C ILE A 578 5.40 -4.71 43.90
N LYS A 579 6.43 -5.13 44.63
CA LYS A 579 6.73 -4.59 45.98
C LYS A 579 7.99 -3.76 45.99
N THR A 580 8.04 -2.68 45.20
CA THR A 580 8.96 -1.55 45.48
C THR A 580 8.54 -0.35 44.62
N ALA A 581 7.64 0.48 45.12
CA ALA A 581 7.55 1.90 44.86
C ALA A 581 6.60 2.54 45.91
N PRO A 582 6.91 3.72 46.44
CA PRO A 582 6.27 4.23 47.65
C PRO A 582 4.94 4.92 47.40
N GLU A 583 4.11 4.87 48.41
CA GLU A 583 2.81 5.50 48.52
C GLU A 583 2.89 7.04 48.46
N ALA A 584 1.95 7.66 47.78
CA ALA A 584 1.57 9.05 48.02
C ALA A 584 0.09 9.31 47.62
N GLY A 585 -0.70 9.56 48.60
CA GLY A 585 -1.82 10.54 48.53
C GLY A 585 -3.19 10.07 48.05
N GLU A 586 -4.05 9.70 48.99
CA GLU A 586 -5.52 9.64 48.80
C GLU A 586 -6.11 10.96 48.30
N ASN A 587 -6.98 10.87 47.29
CA ASN A 587 -8.08 11.83 47.18
C ASN A 587 -9.36 11.14 46.65
N LYS A 588 -10.40 11.25 47.46
CA LYS A 588 -11.77 10.78 47.28
C LYS A 588 -12.44 11.51 46.12
N ILE A 589 -13.00 10.81 45.13
CA ILE A 589 -14.08 11.33 44.29
C ILE A 589 -15.04 10.19 43.88
N ALA A 590 -16.28 10.41 44.30
CA ALA A 590 -17.60 9.98 43.84
C ALA A 590 -17.79 8.73 42.94
N LYS A 591 -18.66 7.86 43.44
CA LYS A 591 -19.30 6.72 42.75
C LYS A 591 -20.13 7.18 41.52
N GLY A 592 -19.68 6.89 40.33
CA GLY A 592 -20.48 6.90 39.11
C GLY A 592 -20.78 5.48 38.65
N LYS A 593 -22.06 5.16 38.44
CA LYS A 593 -22.56 3.85 38.05
C LYS A 593 -21.96 3.41 36.67
N ASN A 594 -21.08 2.44 36.66
CA ASN A 594 -20.61 1.79 35.46
C ASN A 594 -21.69 0.85 34.89
N LYS A 595 -22.28 1.24 33.75
CA LYS A 595 -22.96 0.31 32.85
C LYS A 595 -21.90 -0.45 32.06
N THR A 596 -21.75 -1.73 32.31
CA THR A 596 -20.95 -2.66 31.52
C THR A 596 -21.40 -2.68 30.06
N PRO A 597 -20.49 -2.55 29.08
CA PRO A 597 -20.85 -2.69 27.67
C PRO A 597 -21.18 -4.15 27.36
N LYS A 598 -22.30 -4.40 26.70
CA LYS A 598 -22.68 -5.71 26.15
C LYS A 598 -21.57 -6.24 25.24
N ALA A 599 -21.13 -7.47 25.50
CA ALA A 599 -20.22 -8.21 24.65
C ALA A 599 -20.77 -8.34 23.23
N VAL A 600 -20.10 -7.69 22.28
CA VAL A 600 -20.37 -7.81 20.85
C VAL A 600 -19.75 -9.13 20.37
N GLY A 601 -20.52 -9.97 19.69
CA GLY A 601 -20.10 -11.25 19.17
C GLY A 601 -18.84 -11.14 18.28
N ARG A 602 -17.93 -12.09 18.42
CA ARG A 602 -16.74 -12.27 17.57
C ARG A 602 -17.17 -12.58 16.16
N ASN A 603 -17.22 -11.57 15.29
CA ASN A 603 -17.31 -11.78 13.86
C ASN A 603 -15.90 -11.93 13.28
N GLU A 604 -15.72 -12.97 12.46
CA GLU A 604 -14.44 -13.37 11.91
C GLU A 604 -13.74 -12.26 11.12
N LEU A 605 -12.51 -12.14 11.38
CA LEU A 605 -11.57 -11.14 10.94
C LEU A 605 -10.64 -11.76 9.86
N ILE A 606 -10.40 -11.07 8.75
CA ILE A 606 -9.51 -11.56 7.68
C ILE A 606 -8.07 -11.19 7.97
N LEU A 607 -7.20 -12.18 8.05
CA LEU A 607 -5.75 -11.97 8.19
C LEU A 607 -5.15 -11.40 6.89
N LEU A 608 -4.70 -10.16 6.95
CA LEU A 608 -3.90 -9.54 5.90
C LEU A 608 -2.48 -9.36 6.42
N GLY A 609 -1.60 -10.31 6.13
CA GLY A 609 -0.14 -10.16 6.08
C GLY A 609 0.60 -9.44 7.21
N GLY A 610 -0.03 -9.19 8.35
CA GLY A 610 0.57 -8.58 9.54
C GLY A 610 -0.01 -9.18 10.81
N PRO A 611 0.72 -9.19 11.93
CA PRO A 611 0.21 -9.72 13.18
C PRO A 611 -1.01 -8.91 13.64
N ASN A 612 -2.15 -9.58 13.75
CA ASN A 612 -3.40 -9.07 14.32
C ASN A 612 -4.19 -8.01 13.52
N LEU A 613 -4.05 -7.92 12.20
CA LEU A 613 -4.87 -7.02 11.41
C LEU A 613 -6.02 -7.74 10.72
N PHE A 614 -7.24 -7.37 11.10
CA PHE A 614 -8.48 -8.01 10.66
C PHE A 614 -9.38 -6.99 9.95
N ILE A 615 -9.86 -7.27 8.73
CA ILE A 615 -10.89 -6.46 8.07
C ILE A 615 -12.25 -7.07 8.35
N ARG A 616 -13.11 -6.33 9.01
CA ARG A 616 -14.53 -6.67 9.12
C ARG A 616 -15.20 -6.42 7.76
N ALA A 617 -15.76 -7.47 7.19
CA ALA A 617 -16.50 -7.39 5.93
C ALA A 617 -17.86 -6.68 6.08
N ASP A 618 -18.40 -6.63 7.29
CA ASP A 618 -19.65 -5.97 7.68
C ASP A 618 -19.62 -4.43 7.59
N ARG A 619 -18.48 -3.86 7.24
CA ARG A 619 -18.30 -2.39 7.15
C ARG A 619 -18.66 -1.77 5.81
N PHE A 620 -19.02 -2.54 4.81
CA PHE A 620 -19.55 -2.00 3.57
C PHE A 620 -21.08 -1.88 3.68
N ASP A 621 -21.53 -0.73 4.18
CA ASP A 621 -22.94 -0.40 4.40
C ASP A 621 -23.63 0.09 3.12
N VAL A 622 -23.72 -0.75 2.11
CA VAL A 622 -24.50 -0.46 0.92
C VAL A 622 -25.97 -0.85 1.18
N ARG A 623 -26.82 0.14 1.42
CA ARG A 623 -28.24 -0.07 1.70
C ARG A 623 -29.05 0.24 0.45
N LYS A 624 -29.88 -0.68 -0.01
CA LYS A 624 -30.86 -0.39 -1.05
C LYS A 624 -31.89 0.61 -0.51
N THR A 625 -32.07 1.71 -1.22
CA THR A 625 -33.06 2.75 -0.90
C THR A 625 -34.16 2.85 -1.96
N GLY A 626 -34.10 2.02 -3.01
CA GLY A 626 -35.07 1.94 -4.09
C GLY A 626 -34.70 0.88 -5.13
N ARG A 627 -35.53 0.68 -6.14
CA ARG A 627 -35.41 -0.38 -7.18
C ARG A 627 -33.99 -0.37 -7.83
N ASN A 628 -33.42 0.79 -8.09
CA ASN A 628 -32.11 0.97 -8.75
C ASN A 628 -31.23 1.97 -8.02
N LEU A 629 -31.41 2.13 -6.73
CA LEU A 629 -30.70 3.10 -5.93
C LEU A 629 -30.19 2.46 -4.64
N ALA A 630 -28.96 2.74 -4.28
CA ALA A 630 -28.36 2.36 -3.01
C ALA A 630 -27.73 3.57 -2.34
N GLU A 631 -27.67 3.57 -1.02
CA GLU A 631 -26.96 4.55 -0.22
C GLU A 631 -25.79 3.89 0.49
N LEU A 632 -24.68 4.59 0.59
CA LEU A 632 -23.48 4.12 1.27
C LEU A 632 -22.78 5.25 2.03
N THR A 633 -21.99 4.88 3.05
CA THR A 633 -21.08 5.80 3.74
C THR A 633 -19.73 5.86 3.01
N VAL A 634 -19.23 7.07 2.80
CA VAL A 634 -17.94 7.33 2.15
C VAL A 634 -16.81 6.88 3.07
N LYS A 635 -15.98 5.96 2.59
CA LYS A 635 -14.79 5.49 3.30
C LYS A 635 -13.52 6.23 2.84
N PRO A 636 -12.42 6.17 3.62
CA PRO A 636 -11.14 6.71 3.21
C PRO A 636 -10.71 6.22 1.81
N GLU A 637 -10.06 7.08 1.04
CA GLU A 637 -9.61 6.83 -0.34
C GLU A 637 -10.73 6.70 -1.40
N GLU A 638 -12.00 6.78 -1.03
CA GLU A 638 -13.11 6.74 -1.98
C GLU A 638 -13.41 8.10 -2.60
N THR A 639 -13.88 8.09 -3.84
CA THR A 639 -14.25 9.30 -4.59
C THR A 639 -15.48 9.04 -5.43
N LEU A 640 -16.18 10.10 -5.84
CA LEU A 640 -17.27 9.98 -6.82
C LEU A 640 -16.85 9.29 -8.12
N GLY A 641 -15.57 9.44 -8.51
CA GLY A 641 -15.01 8.74 -9.68
C GLY A 641 -14.96 7.22 -9.49
N HIS A 642 -14.61 6.75 -8.29
CA HIS A 642 -14.66 5.33 -7.95
C HIS A 642 -16.09 4.79 -8.03
N TYR A 643 -17.04 5.48 -7.43
CA TYR A 643 -18.44 5.07 -7.46
C TYR A 643 -19.01 5.06 -8.88
N ALA A 644 -18.66 6.05 -9.70
CA ALA A 644 -19.08 6.12 -11.09
C ALA A 644 -18.55 4.93 -11.91
N GLU A 645 -17.27 4.58 -11.73
CA GLU A 645 -16.65 3.42 -12.36
C GLU A 645 -17.29 2.11 -11.90
N TRP A 646 -17.50 1.93 -10.58
CA TRP A 646 -18.08 0.69 -10.04
C TRP A 646 -19.53 0.51 -10.41
N ALA A 647 -20.30 1.60 -10.47
CA ALA A 647 -21.71 1.60 -10.87
C ALA A 647 -21.92 1.66 -12.41
N LYS A 648 -20.86 1.82 -13.20
CA LYS A 648 -20.89 2.04 -14.66
C LYS A 648 -21.77 3.22 -15.08
N VAL A 649 -21.71 4.32 -14.33
CA VAL A 649 -22.46 5.57 -14.61
C VAL A 649 -21.51 6.77 -14.66
N SER A 650 -22.00 7.93 -15.12
CA SER A 650 -21.20 9.15 -15.10
C SER A 650 -21.16 9.77 -13.70
N VAL A 651 -20.04 10.44 -13.38
CA VAL A 651 -19.92 11.24 -12.13
C VAL A 651 -21.00 12.31 -12.04
N SER A 652 -21.38 12.90 -13.20
CA SER A 652 -22.45 13.92 -13.28
C SER A 652 -23.82 13.34 -12.84
N LYS A 653 -24.14 12.06 -13.18
CA LYS A 653 -25.36 11.40 -12.72
C LYS A 653 -25.38 11.24 -11.19
N ILE A 654 -24.26 10.80 -10.59
CA ILE A 654 -24.14 10.67 -9.14
C ILE A 654 -24.28 12.04 -8.45
N ARG A 655 -23.62 13.07 -8.98
CA ARG A 655 -23.73 14.45 -8.45
C ARG A 655 -25.16 14.96 -8.46
N ARG A 656 -25.90 14.75 -9.57
CA ARG A 656 -27.28 15.18 -9.72
C ARG A 656 -28.19 14.53 -8.66
N ILE A 657 -28.07 13.20 -8.49
CA ILE A 657 -28.89 12.44 -7.52
C ILE A 657 -28.63 12.90 -6.10
N ASN A 658 -27.40 13.32 -5.79
CA ASN A 658 -26.99 13.76 -4.44
C ASN A 658 -26.97 15.27 -4.28
N LYS A 659 -27.43 16.05 -5.26
CA LYS A 659 -27.39 17.53 -5.24
C LYS A 659 -25.99 18.09 -4.91
N ILE A 660 -24.90 17.41 -5.35
CA ILE A 660 -23.52 17.78 -5.08
C ILE A 660 -23.01 18.74 -6.18
N PRO A 661 -22.65 20.01 -5.87
CA PRO A 661 -22.11 20.95 -6.84
C PRO A 661 -20.80 20.47 -7.51
N LYS A 662 -20.50 20.93 -8.73
CA LYS A 662 -19.24 20.55 -9.45
C LYS A 662 -17.98 20.88 -8.65
N SER A 663 -17.98 21.95 -7.90
CA SER A 663 -16.86 22.39 -7.03
C SER A 663 -16.73 21.59 -5.75
N SER A 664 -17.79 20.91 -5.28
CA SER A 664 -17.82 20.23 -3.99
C SER A 664 -17.25 18.81 -4.07
N LYS A 665 -16.69 18.36 -2.95
CA LYS A 665 -16.18 17.02 -2.73
C LYS A 665 -17.09 16.26 -1.76
N ILE A 666 -17.03 14.94 -1.83
CA ILE A 666 -17.60 14.09 -0.79
C ILE A 666 -16.66 14.05 0.41
N HIS A 667 -17.23 13.96 1.60
CA HIS A 667 -16.49 13.86 2.85
C HIS A 667 -16.52 12.42 3.37
N ILE A 668 -15.43 12.00 4.00
CA ILE A 668 -15.36 10.71 4.68
C ILE A 668 -16.41 10.69 5.79
N GLY A 669 -17.14 9.58 5.92
CA GLY A 669 -18.27 9.45 6.84
C GLY A 669 -19.60 10.00 6.29
N GLY A 670 -19.58 10.82 5.23
CA GLY A 670 -20.79 11.32 4.57
C GLY A 670 -21.54 10.23 3.81
N ARG A 671 -22.85 10.37 3.63
CA ARG A 671 -23.70 9.45 2.86
C ARG A 671 -23.78 9.87 1.40
N VAL A 672 -23.76 8.89 0.49
CA VAL A 672 -23.88 9.10 -0.95
C VAL A 672 -24.84 8.07 -1.56
N LYS A 673 -25.81 8.56 -2.30
CA LYS A 673 -26.74 7.73 -3.09
C LYS A 673 -26.10 7.36 -4.42
N ILE A 674 -26.11 6.07 -4.76
CA ILE A 674 -25.47 5.50 -5.96
C ILE A 674 -26.54 4.83 -6.85
N PRO A 675 -26.67 5.24 -8.12
CA PRO A 675 -27.57 4.58 -9.05
C PRO A 675 -26.97 3.23 -9.49
N LEU A 676 -27.72 2.15 -9.32
CA LEU A 676 -27.34 0.78 -9.67
C LEU A 676 -28.06 0.26 -10.94
N SER A 677 -28.49 1.17 -11.82
CA SER A 677 -29.24 0.81 -13.04
C SER A 677 -28.43 -0.04 -14.04
N ARG A 678 -27.11 -0.11 -13.94
CA ARG A 678 -26.21 -0.83 -14.85
C ARG A 678 -25.41 -1.95 -14.20
N VAL A 679 -25.56 -2.14 -12.91
CA VAL A 679 -24.87 -3.16 -12.12
C VAL A 679 -25.76 -3.61 -10.98
N THR A 680 -25.58 -4.84 -10.50
CA THR A 680 -26.20 -5.25 -9.24
C THR A 680 -25.42 -4.68 -8.06
N ASP A 681 -26.05 -4.63 -6.88
CA ASP A 681 -25.37 -4.25 -5.63
C ASP A 681 -24.17 -5.15 -5.35
N GLU A 682 -24.29 -6.47 -5.61
CA GLU A 682 -23.15 -7.38 -5.47
C GLU A 682 -22.00 -7.04 -6.42
N GLN A 683 -22.29 -6.66 -7.65
CA GLN A 683 -21.26 -6.24 -8.61
C GLN A 683 -20.57 -4.98 -8.16
N PHE A 684 -21.34 -4.03 -7.61
CA PHE A 684 -20.80 -2.77 -7.08
C PHE A 684 -19.93 -3.03 -5.84
N GLU A 685 -20.43 -3.75 -4.83
CA GLU A 685 -19.69 -4.09 -3.63
C GLU A 685 -18.45 -4.90 -3.91
N ARG A 686 -18.50 -5.83 -4.84
CA ARG A 686 -17.35 -6.59 -5.29
C ARG A 686 -16.25 -5.67 -5.82
N LYS A 687 -16.60 -4.66 -6.62
CA LYS A 687 -15.62 -3.68 -7.13
C LYS A 687 -15.04 -2.84 -6.00
N ARG A 688 -15.87 -2.45 -5.05
CA ARG A 688 -15.45 -1.73 -3.85
C ARG A 688 -14.49 -2.57 -3.01
N LEU A 689 -14.82 -3.83 -2.76
CA LEU A 689 -13.95 -4.77 -2.04
C LEU A 689 -12.63 -5.02 -2.80
N GLU A 690 -12.67 -5.28 -4.10
CA GLU A 690 -11.46 -5.44 -4.93
C GLU A 690 -10.54 -4.22 -4.83
N TYR A 691 -11.09 -3.02 -4.74
CA TYR A 691 -10.32 -1.79 -4.57
C TYR A 691 -9.55 -1.78 -3.25
N TYR A 692 -10.19 -2.14 -2.13
CA TYR A 692 -9.53 -2.19 -0.83
C TYR A 692 -8.55 -3.35 -0.72
N LEU A 693 -8.89 -4.53 -1.22
CA LEU A 693 -7.95 -5.65 -1.28
C LEU A 693 -6.68 -5.28 -2.07
N GLN A 694 -6.84 -4.57 -3.18
CA GLN A 694 -5.71 -4.07 -3.94
C GLN A 694 -4.86 -3.08 -3.12
N LEU A 695 -5.49 -2.16 -2.42
CA LEU A 695 -4.82 -1.16 -1.59
C LEU A 695 -4.00 -1.82 -0.48
N TYR A 696 -4.59 -2.82 0.19
CA TYR A 696 -3.96 -3.55 1.29
C TYR A 696 -2.83 -4.46 0.80
N GLU A 697 -3.05 -5.26 -0.25
CA GLU A 697 -2.02 -6.11 -0.83
C GLU A 697 -0.79 -5.30 -1.24
N ASP A 698 -0.98 -4.18 -1.93
CA ASP A 698 0.11 -3.31 -2.36
C ASP A 698 0.87 -2.71 -1.18
N PHE A 699 0.14 -2.29 -0.14
CA PHE A 699 0.75 -1.71 1.04
C PHE A 699 1.55 -2.74 1.83
N PHE A 700 0.95 -3.87 2.19
CA PHE A 700 1.61 -4.90 2.98
C PHE A 700 2.69 -5.69 2.21
N ASP A 701 2.74 -5.59 0.90
CA ASP A 701 3.90 -6.07 0.12
C ASP A 701 5.13 -5.17 0.34
N ALA A 702 4.94 -3.86 0.49
CA ALA A 702 6.01 -2.89 0.62
C ALA A 702 6.34 -2.51 2.07
N TYR A 703 5.40 -2.69 3.00
CA TYR A 703 5.50 -2.24 4.39
C TYR A 703 5.06 -3.33 5.37
N SER A 704 5.61 -3.25 6.58
CA SER A 704 5.17 -3.98 7.77
C SER A 704 4.77 -2.99 8.86
N ILE A 705 4.00 -3.46 9.82
CA ILE A 705 3.70 -2.71 11.05
C ILE A 705 4.71 -3.15 12.12
N GLU A 706 5.41 -2.20 12.73
CA GLU A 706 6.36 -2.46 13.81
C GLU A 706 5.62 -2.50 15.16
N GLU A 707 4.73 -1.53 15.39
CA GLU A 707 3.91 -1.40 16.60
C GLU A 707 2.70 -0.51 16.34
N ALA A 708 1.76 -0.49 17.29
CA ALA A 708 0.64 0.43 17.27
C ALA A 708 0.58 1.18 18.61
N ASN A 709 0.54 2.51 18.56
CA ASN A 709 0.60 3.37 19.74
C ASN A 709 -0.70 4.12 19.93
N LYS A 710 -1.16 4.23 21.19
CA LYS A 710 -2.25 5.13 21.54
C LYS A 710 -1.74 6.57 21.59
N VAL A 711 -2.45 7.48 20.99
CA VAL A 711 -2.14 8.91 20.89
C VAL A 711 -3.39 9.70 21.27
N MET A 712 -3.24 10.65 22.17
CA MET A 712 -4.34 11.55 22.57
C MET A 712 -4.46 12.70 21.56
N VAL A 713 -5.66 12.98 21.14
CA VAL A 713 -6.00 14.11 20.25
C VAL A 713 -5.94 15.43 21.04
N LYS A 714 -5.19 16.39 20.51
CA LYS A 714 -5.08 17.73 21.10
C LYS A 714 -6.14 18.68 20.53
N SER A 715 -6.45 19.76 21.28
CA SER A 715 -7.35 20.81 20.79
C SER A 715 -6.91 21.35 19.42
N GLY A 716 -7.83 21.47 18.48
CA GLY A 716 -7.60 21.93 17.11
C GLY A 716 -6.84 20.94 16.20
N GLN A 717 -6.54 19.73 16.64
CA GLN A 717 -5.81 18.74 15.88
C GLN A 717 -6.76 17.88 15.05
N SER A 718 -6.55 17.81 13.75
CA SER A 718 -7.34 16.94 12.86
C SER A 718 -6.71 15.55 12.73
N LEU A 719 -7.56 14.52 12.51
CA LEU A 719 -7.10 13.15 12.22
C LEU A 719 -6.12 13.12 11.04
N TRP A 720 -6.34 13.95 10.04
CA TRP A 720 -5.43 14.07 8.90
C TRP A 720 -4.05 14.60 9.31
N GLU A 721 -3.99 15.60 10.19
CA GLU A 721 -2.72 16.13 10.70
C GLU A 721 -1.95 15.09 11.50
N LEU A 722 -2.63 14.42 12.41
CA LEU A 722 -2.07 13.29 13.15
C LEU A 722 -1.52 12.23 12.21
N CYS A 723 -2.36 11.67 11.35
CA CYS A 723 -1.97 10.55 10.51
C CYS A 723 -0.86 10.91 9.52
N VAL A 724 -1.01 12.02 8.79
CA VAL A 724 -0.16 12.32 7.64
C VAL A 724 1.07 13.16 8.01
N LYS A 725 0.91 14.15 8.91
CA LYS A 725 2.03 15.05 9.24
C LYS A 725 2.92 14.53 10.36
N GLU A 726 2.32 13.90 11.38
CA GLU A 726 3.08 13.51 12.56
C GLU A 726 3.57 12.06 12.50
N TYR A 727 2.74 11.15 11.98
CA TYR A 727 3.00 9.70 12.02
C TYR A 727 3.26 9.07 10.66
N ASP A 728 3.08 9.77 9.54
CA ASP A 728 3.24 9.25 8.17
C ASP A 728 2.45 7.95 7.93
N ALA A 729 1.29 7.83 8.58
CA ALA A 729 0.41 6.69 8.48
C ALA A 729 -0.77 6.99 7.54
N PRO A 730 -1.09 6.13 6.55
CA PRO A 730 -2.26 6.32 5.69
C PRO A 730 -3.55 6.32 6.51
N LEU A 731 -4.46 7.25 6.21
CA LEU A 731 -5.71 7.38 6.95
C LEU A 731 -6.55 6.09 6.96
N TRP A 732 -6.62 5.38 5.83
CA TRP A 732 -7.31 4.10 5.73
C TRP A 732 -6.71 3.03 6.66
N LEU A 733 -5.39 3.06 6.88
CA LEU A 733 -4.72 2.14 7.78
C LEU A 733 -5.07 2.47 9.25
N VAL A 734 -5.03 3.74 9.61
CA VAL A 734 -5.41 4.18 10.97
C VAL A 734 -6.86 3.83 11.28
N THR A 735 -7.77 3.92 10.30
CA THR A 735 -9.17 3.50 10.50
C THR A 735 -9.35 2.00 10.73
N LEU A 736 -8.42 1.16 10.27
CA LEU A 736 -8.43 -0.28 10.59
C LEU A 736 -8.08 -0.56 12.05
N TYR A 737 -7.20 0.26 12.63
CA TYR A 737 -6.80 0.16 14.04
C TYR A 737 -7.80 0.81 15.00
N ASN A 738 -8.70 1.63 14.48
CA ASN A 738 -9.72 2.37 15.25
C ASN A 738 -11.11 2.11 14.64
N PRO A 739 -11.60 0.89 14.76
CA PRO A 739 -12.83 0.47 14.12
C PRO A 739 -14.07 1.27 14.57
N ASP A 740 -14.10 1.69 15.79
CA ASP A 740 -15.25 2.37 16.38
C ASP A 740 -15.15 3.90 16.28
N LEU A 741 -14.09 4.41 15.64
CA LEU A 741 -13.85 5.83 15.47
C LEU A 741 -14.81 6.44 14.44
N GLU A 742 -15.64 7.39 14.85
CA GLU A 742 -16.41 8.21 13.93
C GLU A 742 -15.50 9.26 13.27
N LEU A 743 -15.10 9.00 12.03
CA LEU A 743 -14.09 9.77 11.28
C LEU A 743 -14.40 11.27 11.12
N GLY A 744 -15.61 11.71 11.39
CA GLY A 744 -16.04 13.11 11.29
C GLY A 744 -16.17 13.84 12.63
N LYS A 745 -16.01 13.13 13.75
CA LYS A 745 -16.27 13.64 15.09
C LYS A 745 -15.12 13.31 16.04
N LEU A 746 -13.96 13.92 15.82
CA LEU A 746 -12.83 13.82 16.73
C LEU A 746 -12.87 14.93 17.75
N HIS A 747 -12.80 14.57 19.02
CA HIS A 747 -12.77 15.51 20.14
C HIS A 747 -11.38 15.56 20.78
N PRO A 748 -10.98 16.69 21.36
CA PRO A 748 -9.82 16.75 22.23
C PRO A 748 -9.97 15.72 23.37
N GLY A 749 -8.91 14.95 23.62
CA GLY A 749 -8.95 13.86 24.61
C GLY A 749 -9.24 12.47 24.03
N ASP A 750 -9.74 12.36 22.80
CA ASP A 750 -9.92 11.06 22.16
C ASP A 750 -8.61 10.30 22.03
N SER A 751 -8.63 9.01 22.33
CA SER A 751 -7.48 8.12 22.19
C SER A 751 -7.51 7.40 20.84
N ILE A 752 -6.51 7.63 20.00
CA ILE A 752 -6.38 7.02 18.67
C ILE A 752 -5.19 6.09 18.63
N THR A 753 -5.40 4.87 18.15
CA THR A 753 -4.33 3.91 17.89
C THR A 753 -3.72 4.16 16.52
N ILE A 754 -2.45 4.54 16.47
CA ILE A 754 -1.73 4.83 15.21
C ILE A 754 -0.61 3.81 15.01
N PRO A 755 -0.65 3.04 13.89
CA PRO A 755 0.39 2.06 13.58
C PRO A 755 1.66 2.74 13.09
N THR A 756 2.81 2.28 13.59
CA THR A 756 4.13 2.64 13.08
C THR A 756 4.47 1.73 11.91
N ILE A 757 4.60 2.32 10.72
CA ILE A 757 4.91 1.61 9.49
C ILE A 757 6.41 1.60 9.20
N VAL A 758 6.92 0.45 8.79
CA VAL A 758 8.31 0.25 8.38
C VAL A 758 8.34 -0.36 6.99
N LYS A 759 9.18 0.16 6.13
CA LYS A 759 9.38 -0.40 4.78
C LYS A 759 10.12 -1.74 4.90
N LYS A 760 9.62 -2.76 4.20
CA LYS A 760 10.26 -4.08 4.10
C LYS A 760 11.54 -4.02 3.30
#